data_fc6558e6e7d03c5a929f83a8e1776e36
#
_entry.id   fc6558e6e7d03c5a929f83a8e1776e36
#
_cell.length_a   1.000
_cell.length_b   1.000
_cell.length_c   1.000
_cell.angle_alpha   90.00
_cell.angle_beta   90.00
_cell.angle_gamma   90.00
#
_symmetry.space_group_name_H-M   'P 1'
#
loop_
_entity.id
_entity.type
_entity.pdbx_description
1 polymer ?
#
loop_
_entity_poly.entity_id
_entity_poly.type
_entity_poly.pdbx_seq_one_letter_code
_entity_poly.pdbx_strand_id
1 'polypeptide(L)'
;MHNLKDIDVHIPRYSLTVFTGLSGSGKSSLAFDTIYAEGQRRYVETLSSYARGFLGGGMERPDVDEISGLGPVISIEQKTTNRNPRSTVGTVTEIYDFFRLLYARAGEAVSYLSGRPMVRYTEEQILDLLLQRYEGKRVMLLAPVVKQRKGHYKELFEQLRKKSYLTVRVDGELREITYGMKLDRYKLHSVEVQTDKLTISRKNEERLLSSLRLTLKEGDGVMMLQDLDSGEIAYFSRHLMDPETGLSYNEPAPHNFSFNSTNGSCPRCKGLGEVQVIDLESIIPDRTKSIYAGGILPLGKYRRTLVFAEIEALCSRYEVSIKDPIDSLPEDLLTEIVEGSNEDLVIDDERFSSLRGVPLSYDGIGAYLMAQADEEDTRKDTEKWMAQFTRAEVCPECSGGRLNREALHYYIDGKNIGEVASMELTQLASWLEGLEDRLSPQQRTIATEVLKEIRTRLSFLLDVGLGYLSMNRISASLSGGESQRIRLATQIGTQLVEVLYILDEPSIGLHQRDNVRLIHSLQRLRDLGNTVIVVEHDKDMMLEADHIVDMGPKAGRLGGEVVFSGTPKDMMRAGTLTAKYISGLETIEVADLRRPVTDRVLRLTGARGNNLRGIDVTFPLGTMICVAGVSGSGKSTLINETLLPILSQHLYASLRDPLPYDTIEGLEYVDKVVAVDQSPIGRTPRSNPATYTGVFTDIRNLFVGLPESKMRGYKPGRFSFNVSGGRCETCSGNGYKTIEMNFLPDVLAPCEVCQGKRYNRETLEVRFKGKSIADVLDMTINAAVEFFAHVPHILKRLQVLQEVGLGYIKLGQSSTTLSGGESQRIKLASELAKRDTGKTVYILDEPTTGLHFEDIRVLLGILNRLVERGNTVIIIEHNLDVLKSADYIIEIGPEGGKDGGALLFEGTPEGLTQVKDSPTAPFLAHELKLAKGSKKGKK
;
A
#
# COMPACT_ATOMS: atom_id res chain seq x y z
N MET A 1 15.47 -25.65 18.15
CA MET A 1 15.44 -24.30 17.50
C MET A 1 14.49 -23.42 18.31
N HIS A 2 14.88 -22.18 18.65
CA HIS A 2 14.11 -21.26 19.52
C HIS A 2 13.62 -21.95 20.82
N ASN A 3 12.29 -22.06 20.99
CA ASN A 3 11.69 -22.70 22.15
C ASN A 3 11.22 -24.14 21.91
N LEU A 4 11.42 -24.70 20.73
CA LEU A 4 11.08 -26.11 20.43
C LEU A 4 11.94 -27.08 21.25
N LYS A 5 11.31 -28.12 21.80
CA LYS A 5 11.91 -29.05 22.73
C LYS A 5 11.78 -30.48 22.22
N ASP A 6 12.76 -30.94 21.44
CA ASP A 6 12.90 -32.34 21.03
C ASP A 6 11.54 -32.96 20.63
N ILE A 7 10.97 -32.43 19.53
CA ILE A 7 9.60 -32.77 19.10
C ILE A 7 9.63 -33.66 17.85
N ASP A 8 8.76 -34.66 17.83
CA ASP A 8 8.41 -35.44 16.64
C ASP A 8 7.03 -35.04 16.14
N VAL A 9 6.91 -34.74 14.83
CA VAL A 9 5.63 -34.34 14.21
C VAL A 9 5.43 -35.12 12.91
N HIS A 10 4.25 -35.68 12.75
CA HIS A 10 3.78 -36.30 11.52
C HIS A 10 2.68 -35.45 10.88
N ILE A 11 2.92 -34.99 9.66
CA ILE A 11 1.99 -34.18 8.89
C ILE A 11 1.52 -35.01 7.70
N PRO A 12 0.21 -35.33 7.57
CA PRO A 12 -0.29 -36.05 6.43
C PRO A 12 -0.09 -35.27 5.13
N ARG A 13 0.35 -35.96 4.07
CA ARG A 13 0.39 -35.37 2.73
C ARG A 13 -1.01 -35.16 2.16
N TYR A 14 -1.14 -34.20 1.26
CA TYR A 14 -2.40 -33.88 0.59
C TYR A 14 -3.52 -33.56 1.59
N SER A 15 -3.18 -32.89 2.66
CA SER A 15 -4.08 -32.51 3.74
C SER A 15 -3.99 -31.01 4.06
N LEU A 16 -5.08 -30.47 4.59
CA LEU A 16 -5.12 -29.18 5.26
C LEU A 16 -4.81 -29.38 6.73
N THR A 17 -3.60 -29.02 7.15
CA THR A 17 -3.14 -29.14 8.53
C THR A 17 -3.09 -27.79 9.22
N VAL A 18 -3.74 -27.64 10.37
CA VAL A 18 -3.73 -26.41 11.16
C VAL A 18 -2.78 -26.54 12.33
N PHE A 19 -1.79 -25.60 12.43
CA PHE A 19 -0.94 -25.43 13.59
C PHE A 19 -1.54 -24.40 14.53
N THR A 20 -1.91 -24.80 15.73
CA THR A 20 -2.56 -23.93 16.73
C THR A 20 -1.85 -23.96 18.08
N GLY A 21 -2.30 -23.18 19.06
CA GLY A 21 -1.75 -23.08 20.41
C GLY A 21 -1.53 -21.63 20.84
N LEU A 22 -1.13 -21.41 22.07
CA LEU A 22 -0.91 -20.07 22.64
C LEU A 22 0.09 -19.23 21.83
N SER A 23 -0.04 -17.89 21.87
CA SER A 23 0.98 -17.00 21.31
C SER A 23 2.34 -17.26 21.98
N GLY A 24 3.40 -17.44 21.14
CA GLY A 24 4.74 -17.80 21.62
C GLY A 24 4.90 -19.26 22.03
N SER A 25 4.00 -20.18 21.66
CA SER A 25 4.13 -21.63 21.92
C SER A 25 5.10 -22.34 20.99
N GLY A 26 5.53 -21.73 19.88
CA GLY A 26 6.50 -22.30 18.92
C GLY A 26 5.90 -22.64 17.55
N LYS A 27 4.65 -22.30 17.25
CA LYS A 27 3.99 -22.58 15.96
C LYS A 27 4.78 -22.07 14.76
N SER A 28 5.08 -20.77 14.75
CA SER A 28 5.84 -20.15 13.66
C SER A 28 7.27 -20.68 13.57
N SER A 29 7.91 -21.01 14.72
CA SER A 29 9.21 -21.64 14.73
C SER A 29 9.20 -23.02 14.07
N LEU A 30 8.13 -23.81 14.26
CA LEU A 30 7.99 -25.11 13.61
C LEU A 30 7.67 -24.92 12.10
N ALA A 31 6.69 -24.09 11.75
CA ALA A 31 6.22 -23.91 10.39
C ALA A 31 7.25 -23.21 9.49
N PHE A 32 7.77 -22.04 9.93
CA PHE A 32 8.62 -21.18 9.10
C PHE A 32 10.12 -21.41 9.36
N ASP A 33 10.56 -21.33 10.61
CA ASP A 33 11.99 -21.42 10.93
C ASP A 33 12.53 -22.86 10.79
N THR A 34 11.67 -23.88 10.76
CA THR A 34 12.06 -25.29 10.64
C THR A 34 11.64 -25.88 9.30
N ILE A 35 10.34 -26.07 9.05
CA ILE A 35 9.84 -26.79 7.85
C ILE A 35 10.11 -25.99 6.58
N TYR A 36 9.71 -24.70 6.55
CA TYR A 36 9.94 -23.85 5.38
C TYR A 36 11.43 -23.64 5.13
N ALA A 37 12.20 -23.31 6.18
CA ALA A 37 13.64 -23.08 6.05
C ALA A 37 14.38 -24.29 5.49
N GLU A 38 14.07 -25.51 5.94
CA GLU A 38 14.66 -26.73 5.40
C GLU A 38 14.22 -27.03 3.96
N GLY A 39 12.94 -26.81 3.63
CA GLY A 39 12.45 -26.97 2.26
C GLY A 39 13.12 -26.00 1.29
N GLN A 40 13.27 -24.74 1.68
CA GLN A 40 13.97 -23.72 0.91
C GLN A 40 15.47 -24.05 0.75
N ARG A 41 16.13 -24.49 1.83
CA ARG A 41 17.52 -24.90 1.81
C ARG A 41 17.74 -26.03 0.79
N ARG A 42 16.90 -27.07 0.81
CA ARG A 42 16.97 -28.19 -0.15
C ARG A 42 16.75 -27.73 -1.58
N TYR A 43 15.81 -26.82 -1.81
CA TYR A 43 15.58 -26.25 -3.15
C TYR A 43 16.81 -25.50 -3.65
N VAL A 44 17.42 -24.65 -2.82
CA VAL A 44 18.63 -23.89 -3.18
C VAL A 44 19.82 -24.82 -3.44
N GLU A 45 19.93 -25.95 -2.73
CA GLU A 45 20.98 -26.95 -2.97
C GLU A 45 20.88 -27.62 -4.36
N THR A 46 19.70 -27.68 -4.96
CA THR A 46 19.53 -28.20 -6.32
C THR A 46 20.06 -27.27 -7.41
N LEU A 47 20.28 -25.99 -7.09
CA LEU A 47 20.77 -24.99 -8.02
C LEU A 47 22.28 -25.14 -8.28
N SER A 48 22.76 -24.61 -9.39
CA SER A 48 24.20 -24.59 -9.72
C SER A 48 25.02 -23.84 -8.66
N SER A 49 26.29 -24.15 -8.52
CA SER A 49 27.21 -23.46 -7.60
C SER A 49 27.29 -21.96 -7.83
N TYR A 50 27.17 -21.52 -9.11
CA TYR A 50 27.11 -20.11 -9.47
C TYR A 50 25.82 -19.45 -8.93
N ALA A 51 24.66 -20.04 -9.17
CA ALA A 51 23.38 -19.53 -8.67
C ALA A 51 23.32 -19.52 -7.12
N ARG A 52 23.87 -20.54 -6.46
CA ARG A 52 24.02 -20.58 -4.98
C ARG A 52 24.88 -19.45 -4.44
N GLY A 53 26.02 -19.17 -5.10
CA GLY A 53 26.89 -18.05 -4.71
C GLY A 53 26.20 -16.69 -4.86
N PHE A 54 25.35 -16.54 -5.87
CA PHE A 54 24.58 -15.33 -6.12
C PHE A 54 23.43 -15.13 -5.12
N LEU A 55 22.85 -16.22 -4.62
CA LEU A 55 21.78 -16.21 -3.61
C LEU A 55 22.30 -16.12 -2.17
N GLY A 56 23.61 -15.86 -1.96
CA GLY A 56 24.19 -15.58 -0.64
C GLY A 56 24.69 -16.79 0.15
N GLY A 57 25.09 -17.85 -0.54
CA GLY A 57 25.92 -18.96 -0.06
C GLY A 57 25.74 -19.42 1.39
N GLY A 58 24.83 -20.33 1.67
CA GLY A 58 24.75 -21.05 2.94
C GLY A 58 23.60 -20.60 3.83
N MET A 59 22.39 -21.06 3.51
CA MET A 59 21.31 -21.08 4.51
C MET A 59 21.73 -21.97 5.68
N GLU A 60 21.62 -21.45 6.91
CA GLU A 60 21.84 -22.25 8.09
C GLU A 60 20.87 -23.43 8.10
N ARG A 61 21.40 -24.63 8.34
CA ARG A 61 20.57 -25.84 8.50
C ARG A 61 19.77 -25.68 9.79
N PRO A 62 18.45 -25.88 9.77
CA PRO A 62 17.67 -25.96 11.00
C PRO A 62 18.26 -27.04 11.94
N ASP A 63 18.21 -26.78 13.24
CA ASP A 63 18.66 -27.73 14.27
C ASP A 63 17.60 -28.83 14.43
N VAL A 64 17.70 -29.83 13.55
CA VAL A 64 16.79 -30.99 13.46
C VAL A 64 17.59 -32.25 13.16
N ASP A 65 17.18 -33.38 13.72
CA ASP A 65 17.78 -34.68 13.43
C ASP A 65 17.45 -35.13 12.02
N GLU A 66 16.16 -35.17 11.69
CA GLU A 66 15.67 -35.56 10.35
C GLU A 66 14.38 -34.83 9.98
N ILE A 67 14.26 -34.47 8.70
CA ILE A 67 12.99 -34.11 8.06
C ILE A 67 12.88 -34.89 6.75
N SER A 68 11.88 -35.74 6.63
CA SER A 68 11.62 -36.53 5.44
C SER A 68 10.32 -36.09 4.75
N GLY A 69 10.17 -36.41 3.47
CA GLY A 69 8.94 -36.18 2.72
C GLY A 69 8.64 -34.73 2.31
N LEU A 70 9.61 -33.81 2.39
CA LEU A 70 9.43 -32.44 1.89
C LEU A 70 9.47 -32.40 0.35
N GLY A 71 8.43 -31.82 -0.25
CA GLY A 71 8.43 -31.35 -1.64
C GLY A 71 8.90 -29.88 -1.73
N PRO A 72 8.68 -29.23 -2.89
CA PRO A 72 8.83 -27.79 -3.01
C PRO A 72 7.96 -27.06 -1.98
N VAL A 73 8.48 -26.00 -1.35
CA VAL A 73 7.77 -25.28 -0.28
C VAL A 73 7.55 -23.82 -0.69
N ILE A 74 6.33 -23.35 -0.53
CA ILE A 74 5.93 -21.94 -0.76
C ILE A 74 5.36 -21.38 0.54
N SER A 75 5.89 -20.25 0.97
CA SER A 75 5.44 -19.50 2.14
C SER A 75 4.60 -18.28 1.72
N ILE A 76 3.46 -18.09 2.40
CA ILE A 76 2.57 -16.94 2.19
C ILE A 76 2.43 -16.20 3.53
N GLU A 77 3.36 -15.27 3.78
CA GLU A 77 3.42 -14.46 4.99
C GLU A 77 2.65 -13.14 4.83
N GLN A 78 2.29 -12.51 5.96
CA GLN A 78 1.58 -11.23 6.01
C GLN A 78 2.44 -10.02 5.64
N LYS A 79 3.76 -10.12 5.73
CA LYS A 79 4.64 -8.96 5.52
C LYS A 79 4.50 -8.42 4.10
N THR A 80 4.01 -7.20 3.98
CA THR A 80 4.02 -6.44 2.72
C THR A 80 5.46 -6.01 2.43
N THR A 81 6.14 -6.71 1.54
CA THR A 81 7.52 -6.38 1.14
C THR A 81 7.57 -5.38 0.00
N ASN A 82 6.49 -5.24 -0.75
CA ASN A 82 6.48 -4.41 -1.97
C ASN A 82 6.02 -2.98 -1.67
N ARG A 83 7.00 -2.05 -1.60
CA ARG A 83 6.79 -0.61 -1.43
C ARG A 83 6.79 0.16 -2.76
N ASN A 84 6.88 -0.54 -3.88
CA ASN A 84 6.91 0.10 -5.19
C ASN A 84 5.54 0.74 -5.49
N PRO A 85 5.44 2.07 -5.69
CA PRO A 85 4.18 2.74 -5.96
C PRO A 85 3.56 2.37 -7.30
N ARG A 86 4.32 1.71 -8.18
CA ARG A 86 3.85 1.20 -9.47
C ARG A 86 3.31 -0.22 -9.42
N SER A 87 3.44 -0.90 -8.27
CA SER A 87 2.86 -2.24 -8.08
C SER A 87 1.38 -2.11 -7.73
N THR A 88 0.51 -2.76 -8.50
CA THR A 88 -0.95 -2.76 -8.31
C THR A 88 -1.49 -4.17 -8.17
N VAL A 89 -2.73 -4.31 -7.70
CA VAL A 89 -3.43 -5.60 -7.66
C VAL A 89 -3.37 -6.29 -9.02
N GLY A 90 -3.70 -5.58 -10.11
CA GLY A 90 -3.69 -6.11 -11.46
C GLY A 90 -2.33 -6.62 -11.94
N THR A 91 -1.22 -5.95 -11.55
CA THR A 91 0.13 -6.39 -11.92
C THR A 91 0.65 -7.55 -11.09
N VAL A 92 0.29 -7.61 -9.80
CA VAL A 92 0.69 -8.71 -8.91
C VAL A 92 -0.04 -10.01 -9.26
N THR A 93 -1.29 -9.90 -9.73
CA THR A 93 -2.12 -11.03 -10.15
C THR A 93 -1.94 -11.41 -11.62
N GLU A 94 -1.11 -10.69 -12.35
CA GLU A 94 -0.89 -10.82 -13.80
C GLU A 94 -2.14 -10.55 -14.67
N ILE A 95 -3.30 -10.25 -14.08
CA ILE A 95 -4.54 -9.99 -14.83
C ILE A 95 -4.36 -8.78 -15.76
N TYR A 96 -3.64 -7.75 -15.31
CA TYR A 96 -3.37 -6.56 -16.11
C TYR A 96 -2.53 -6.87 -17.37
N ASP A 97 -1.63 -7.86 -17.31
CA ASP A 97 -0.83 -8.26 -18.46
C ASP A 97 -1.68 -8.94 -19.56
N PHE A 98 -2.69 -9.72 -19.15
CA PHE A 98 -3.68 -10.26 -20.11
C PHE A 98 -4.57 -9.16 -20.70
N PHE A 99 -4.97 -8.15 -19.93
CA PHE A 99 -5.68 -6.99 -20.48
C PHE A 99 -4.83 -6.20 -21.47
N ARG A 100 -3.54 -5.98 -21.18
CA ARG A 100 -2.62 -5.34 -22.13
C ARG A 100 -2.57 -6.10 -23.46
N LEU A 101 -2.51 -7.43 -23.41
CA LEU A 101 -2.54 -8.27 -24.61
C LEU A 101 -3.88 -8.15 -25.33
N LEU A 102 -4.98 -8.18 -24.59
CA LEU A 102 -6.34 -8.09 -25.14
C LEU A 102 -6.54 -6.75 -25.88
N TYR A 103 -6.21 -5.62 -25.24
CA TYR A 103 -6.34 -4.30 -25.84
C TYR A 103 -5.41 -4.09 -27.04
N ALA A 104 -4.19 -4.64 -26.99
CA ALA A 104 -3.27 -4.56 -28.11
C ALA A 104 -3.74 -5.36 -29.34
N ARG A 105 -4.55 -6.42 -29.18
CA ARG A 105 -4.95 -7.32 -30.25
C ARG A 105 -6.39 -7.15 -30.69
N ALA A 106 -7.30 -6.78 -29.80
CA ALA A 106 -8.73 -6.68 -30.04
C ALA A 106 -9.30 -5.27 -29.80
N GLY A 107 -8.52 -4.32 -29.28
CA GLY A 107 -8.97 -2.96 -28.99
C GLY A 107 -9.23 -2.15 -30.27
N GLU A 108 -10.32 -1.40 -30.31
CA GLU A 108 -10.67 -0.46 -31.36
C GLU A 108 -10.06 0.90 -31.07
N ALA A 109 -9.19 1.38 -31.96
CA ALA A 109 -8.56 2.68 -31.83
C ALA A 109 -9.50 3.81 -32.23
N VAL A 110 -9.62 4.83 -31.38
CA VAL A 110 -10.41 6.04 -31.61
C VAL A 110 -9.50 7.26 -31.50
N SER A 111 -9.69 8.23 -32.41
CA SER A 111 -8.91 9.48 -32.39
C SER A 111 -9.25 10.32 -31.15
N TYR A 112 -8.26 10.74 -30.38
CA TYR A 112 -8.47 11.64 -29.24
C TYR A 112 -8.75 13.10 -29.66
N LEU A 113 -8.61 13.41 -30.97
CA LEU A 113 -8.93 14.73 -31.52
C LEU A 113 -10.35 14.82 -32.07
N SER A 114 -10.80 13.84 -32.87
CA SER A 114 -12.09 13.84 -33.55
C SER A 114 -13.16 12.95 -32.87
N GLY A 115 -12.73 12.01 -32.00
CA GLY A 115 -13.63 11.00 -31.40
C GLY A 115 -14.08 9.91 -32.39
N ARG A 116 -13.50 9.84 -33.59
CA ARG A 116 -13.87 8.86 -34.62
C ARG A 116 -12.97 7.62 -34.61
N PRO A 117 -13.48 6.45 -35.03
CA PRO A 117 -12.66 5.27 -35.20
C PRO A 117 -11.50 5.53 -36.18
N MET A 118 -10.31 5.08 -35.81
CA MET A 118 -9.15 5.14 -36.67
C MET A 118 -9.18 4.04 -37.72
N VAL A 119 -8.72 4.36 -38.91
CA VAL A 119 -8.70 3.42 -40.02
C VAL A 119 -7.28 3.18 -40.51
N ARG A 120 -7.04 2.02 -41.06
CA ARG A 120 -5.83 1.74 -41.79
C ARG A 120 -6.21 1.11 -43.14
N TYR A 121 -5.49 1.47 -44.18
CA TYR A 121 -5.76 1.02 -45.51
C TYR A 121 -4.61 0.17 -46.04
N THR A 122 -4.94 -0.86 -46.81
CA THR A 122 -3.94 -1.51 -47.68
C THR A 122 -3.64 -0.63 -48.89
N GLU A 123 -2.52 -0.86 -49.59
CA GLU A 123 -2.15 -0.14 -50.82
C GLU A 123 -3.26 -0.22 -51.87
N GLU A 124 -3.89 -1.38 -52.01
CA GLU A 124 -5.02 -1.64 -52.93
C GLU A 124 -6.25 -0.82 -52.55
N GLN A 125 -6.61 -0.80 -51.23
CA GLN A 125 -7.71 0.02 -50.75
C GLN A 125 -7.48 1.52 -50.94
N ILE A 126 -6.23 2.00 -50.74
CA ILE A 126 -5.90 3.40 -51.00
C ILE A 126 -6.05 3.68 -52.50
N LEU A 127 -5.55 2.82 -53.40
CA LEU A 127 -5.66 2.95 -54.82
C LEU A 127 -7.14 3.02 -55.27
N ASP A 128 -7.96 2.08 -54.78
CA ASP A 128 -9.40 2.05 -55.09
C ASP A 128 -10.12 3.32 -54.63
N LEU A 129 -9.83 3.78 -53.42
CA LEU A 129 -10.40 5.04 -52.88
C LEU A 129 -9.98 6.25 -53.69
N LEU A 130 -8.72 6.31 -54.15
CA LEU A 130 -8.24 7.38 -55.01
C LEU A 130 -8.96 7.39 -56.35
N LEU A 131 -9.13 6.23 -56.98
CA LEU A 131 -9.83 6.08 -58.26
C LEU A 131 -11.33 6.36 -58.14
N GLN A 132 -11.97 6.04 -56.99
CA GLN A 132 -13.41 6.31 -56.78
C GLN A 132 -13.72 7.78 -56.47
N ARG A 133 -12.90 8.43 -55.60
CA ARG A 133 -13.21 9.76 -55.09
C ARG A 133 -12.57 10.91 -55.86
N TYR A 134 -11.42 10.66 -56.52
CA TYR A 134 -10.59 11.71 -57.11
C TYR A 134 -10.36 11.51 -58.63
N GLU A 135 -11.10 10.61 -59.29
CA GLU A 135 -10.95 10.39 -60.73
C GLU A 135 -11.16 11.69 -61.52
N GLY A 136 -10.22 12.03 -62.39
CA GLY A 136 -10.20 13.27 -63.20
C GLY A 136 -9.63 14.49 -62.46
N LYS A 137 -9.40 14.44 -61.16
CA LYS A 137 -8.83 15.54 -60.39
C LYS A 137 -7.31 15.62 -60.46
N ARG A 138 -6.82 16.84 -60.44
CA ARG A 138 -5.37 17.10 -60.33
C ARG A 138 -4.94 17.09 -58.87
N VAL A 139 -4.05 16.18 -58.52
CA VAL A 139 -3.63 16.01 -57.14
C VAL A 139 -2.13 16.08 -56.98
N MET A 140 -1.71 16.45 -55.77
CA MET A 140 -0.34 16.40 -55.33
C MET A 140 -0.23 15.35 -54.21
N LEU A 141 0.71 14.41 -54.37
CA LEU A 141 1.02 13.43 -53.35
C LEU A 141 2.17 13.92 -52.48
N LEU A 142 1.98 13.90 -51.19
CA LEU A 142 2.87 14.44 -50.19
C LEU A 142 3.22 13.37 -49.14
N ALA A 143 4.50 13.22 -48.85
CA ALA A 143 5.00 12.33 -47.79
C ALA A 143 5.32 13.16 -46.55
N PRO A 144 4.59 13.00 -45.41
CA PRO A 144 4.89 13.69 -44.15
C PRO A 144 6.16 13.13 -43.53
N VAL A 145 7.24 13.92 -43.47
CA VAL A 145 8.53 13.50 -42.87
C VAL A 145 8.80 14.14 -41.52
N VAL A 146 8.16 15.28 -41.23
CA VAL A 146 8.18 15.92 -39.89
C VAL A 146 6.78 16.36 -39.53
N LYS A 147 6.31 16.02 -38.31
CA LYS A 147 5.00 16.39 -37.79
C LYS A 147 5.17 17.17 -36.49
N GLN A 148 4.85 18.47 -36.46
CA GLN A 148 4.78 19.34 -35.26
C GLN A 148 6.02 19.18 -34.34
N ARG A 149 7.26 19.28 -34.87
CA ARG A 149 8.48 19.14 -34.08
C ARG A 149 9.39 20.35 -34.22
N LYS A 150 10.03 20.77 -33.13
CA LYS A 150 11.06 21.81 -33.15
C LYS A 150 12.33 21.30 -33.80
N GLY A 151 13.00 22.15 -34.60
CA GLY A 151 14.25 21.83 -35.21
C GLY A 151 14.56 22.68 -36.42
N HIS A 152 15.83 22.82 -36.79
CA HIS A 152 16.25 23.58 -38.03
C HIS A 152 16.22 22.77 -39.30
N TYR A 153 16.19 21.44 -39.25
CA TYR A 153 16.04 20.45 -40.33
C TYR A 153 16.98 20.60 -41.52
N LYS A 154 18.14 21.25 -41.36
CA LYS A 154 19.13 21.46 -42.45
C LYS A 154 19.57 20.14 -43.07
N GLU A 155 19.94 19.16 -42.25
CA GLU A 155 20.40 17.84 -42.70
C GLU A 155 19.32 17.08 -43.48
N LEU A 156 18.06 17.16 -43.01
CA LEU A 156 16.91 16.58 -43.69
C LEU A 156 16.76 17.14 -45.12
N PHE A 157 16.79 18.47 -45.26
CA PHE A 157 16.67 19.09 -46.57
C PHE A 157 17.84 18.73 -47.49
N GLU A 158 19.06 18.60 -46.98
CA GLU A 158 20.21 18.12 -47.78
C GLU A 158 20.06 16.65 -48.23
N GLN A 159 19.53 15.78 -47.36
CA GLN A 159 19.21 14.39 -47.69
C GLN A 159 18.12 14.28 -48.76
N LEU A 160 17.02 15.04 -48.58
CA LEU A 160 15.92 15.08 -49.56
C LEU A 160 16.41 15.54 -50.94
N ARG A 161 17.27 16.55 -50.97
CA ARG A 161 17.88 17.05 -52.22
C ARG A 161 18.79 15.99 -52.87
N LYS A 162 19.56 15.22 -52.10
CA LYS A 162 20.36 14.09 -52.63
C LYS A 162 19.49 13.00 -53.25
N LYS A 163 18.26 12.82 -52.76
CA LYS A 163 17.25 11.91 -53.31
C LYS A 163 16.45 12.53 -54.47
N SER A 164 16.85 13.71 -54.94
CA SER A 164 16.23 14.44 -56.06
C SER A 164 14.83 15.00 -55.78
N TYR A 165 14.47 15.15 -54.54
CA TYR A 165 13.26 15.91 -54.17
C TYR A 165 13.58 17.40 -54.15
N LEU A 166 12.78 18.18 -54.91
CA LEU A 166 13.01 19.61 -55.11
C LEU A 166 12.03 20.50 -54.36
N THR A 167 10.87 19.97 -54.01
CA THR A 167 9.78 20.72 -53.38
C THR A 167 9.32 20.05 -52.10
N VAL A 168 9.12 20.86 -51.10
CA VAL A 168 8.54 20.48 -49.80
C VAL A 168 7.40 21.45 -49.46
N ARG A 169 6.44 20.98 -48.71
CA ARG A 169 5.45 21.81 -48.06
C ARG A 169 5.87 21.97 -46.61
N VAL A 170 6.10 23.20 -46.15
CA VAL A 170 6.50 23.55 -44.80
C VAL A 170 5.41 24.41 -44.17
N ASP A 171 4.84 23.94 -43.07
CA ASP A 171 3.79 24.64 -42.29
C ASP A 171 2.62 25.10 -43.22
N GLY A 172 2.28 24.28 -44.18
CA GLY A 172 1.19 24.54 -45.15
C GLY A 172 1.62 25.25 -46.44
N GLU A 173 2.83 25.77 -46.54
CA GLU A 173 3.31 26.49 -47.70
C GLU A 173 4.29 25.64 -48.55
N LEU A 174 4.09 25.62 -49.85
CA LEU A 174 5.04 24.98 -50.78
C LEU A 174 6.31 25.82 -50.92
N ARG A 175 7.49 25.21 -50.76
CA ARG A 175 8.80 25.84 -50.86
C ARG A 175 9.78 24.93 -51.65
N GLU A 176 10.61 25.53 -52.46
CA GLU A 176 11.72 24.81 -53.11
C GLU A 176 12.85 24.60 -52.13
N ILE A 177 13.45 23.41 -52.16
CA ILE A 177 14.61 23.08 -51.30
C ILE A 177 15.87 23.75 -51.89
N THR A 178 16.29 24.84 -51.28
CA THR A 178 17.51 25.54 -51.60
C THR A 178 18.71 25.00 -50.83
N TYR A 179 19.92 25.27 -51.37
CA TYR A 179 21.17 24.87 -50.69
C TYR A 179 21.29 25.59 -49.34
N GLY A 180 21.49 24.82 -48.25
CA GLY A 180 21.60 25.37 -46.91
C GLY A 180 20.27 25.78 -46.26
N MET A 181 19.13 25.40 -46.83
CA MET A 181 17.80 25.67 -46.26
C MET A 181 17.73 25.20 -44.83
N LYS A 182 17.20 26.06 -43.94
CA LYS A 182 16.98 25.79 -42.50
C LYS A 182 15.70 26.47 -42.04
N LEU A 183 15.04 25.87 -41.05
CA LEU A 183 13.86 26.43 -40.41
C LEU A 183 14.24 27.03 -39.01
N ASP A 184 13.29 27.73 -38.39
CA ASP A 184 13.48 28.28 -37.05
C ASP A 184 13.56 27.14 -36.02
N ARG A 185 14.66 27.06 -35.29
CA ARG A 185 14.94 25.98 -34.33
C ARG A 185 13.91 25.91 -33.18
N TYR A 186 13.31 27.04 -32.84
CA TYR A 186 12.45 27.14 -31.65
C TYR A 186 10.97 26.98 -31.95
N LYS A 187 10.58 27.02 -33.22
CA LYS A 187 9.17 26.83 -33.65
C LYS A 187 8.87 25.37 -33.97
N LEU A 188 7.60 25.00 -33.80
CA LEU A 188 7.09 23.71 -34.24
C LEU A 188 6.90 23.75 -35.77
N HIS A 189 7.43 22.77 -36.47
CA HIS A 189 7.31 22.67 -37.93
C HIS A 189 6.71 21.35 -38.36
N SER A 190 5.93 21.40 -39.43
CA SER A 190 5.50 20.23 -40.21
C SER A 190 6.14 20.32 -41.59
N VAL A 191 6.75 19.22 -42.06
CA VAL A 191 7.40 19.15 -43.35
C VAL A 191 6.90 17.94 -44.13
N GLU A 192 6.29 18.18 -45.25
CA GLU A 192 5.85 17.15 -46.20
C GLU A 192 6.62 17.26 -47.50
N VAL A 193 7.08 16.10 -48.01
CA VAL A 193 7.84 16.03 -49.28
C VAL A 193 6.88 15.80 -50.44
N GLN A 194 6.94 16.65 -51.44
CA GLN A 194 6.22 16.39 -52.71
C GLN A 194 6.89 15.24 -53.47
N THR A 195 6.15 14.11 -53.59
CA THR A 195 6.65 12.93 -54.29
C THR A 195 6.20 12.89 -55.77
N ASP A 196 4.97 13.26 -56.04
CA ASP A 196 4.45 13.34 -57.40
C ASP A 196 3.28 14.38 -57.48
N LYS A 197 3.06 14.84 -58.70
CA LYS A 197 1.91 15.68 -59.07
C LYS A 197 1.31 15.09 -60.35
N LEU A 198 0.06 14.63 -60.27
CA LEU A 198 -0.58 13.91 -61.37
C LEU A 198 -2.11 14.13 -61.41
N THR A 199 -2.72 13.76 -62.52
CA THR A 199 -4.17 13.65 -62.63
C THR A 199 -4.55 12.19 -62.42
N ILE A 200 -5.45 11.95 -61.47
CA ILE A 200 -5.93 10.59 -61.14
C ILE A 200 -6.79 10.09 -62.30
N SER A 201 -6.42 8.95 -62.88
CA SER A 201 -7.18 8.32 -63.96
C SER A 201 -6.86 6.81 -63.99
N ARG A 202 -7.85 6.01 -64.30
CA ARG A 202 -7.67 4.56 -64.56
C ARG A 202 -6.67 4.28 -65.67
N LYS A 203 -6.48 5.19 -66.61
CA LYS A 203 -5.48 5.05 -67.67
C LYS A 203 -4.05 5.14 -67.13
N ASN A 204 -3.82 5.77 -65.98
CA ASN A 204 -2.51 5.98 -65.39
C ASN A 204 -2.36 5.18 -64.06
N GLU A 205 -3.08 4.09 -63.91
CA GLU A 205 -3.14 3.30 -62.65
C GLU A 205 -1.76 2.77 -62.22
N GLU A 206 -0.93 2.26 -63.16
CA GLU A 206 0.42 1.78 -62.81
C GLU A 206 1.32 2.91 -62.29
N ARG A 207 1.26 4.09 -62.88
CA ARG A 207 1.99 5.27 -62.40
C ARG A 207 1.46 5.69 -61.02
N LEU A 208 0.16 5.74 -60.85
CA LEU A 208 -0.47 6.12 -59.59
C LEU A 208 -0.03 5.14 -58.49
N LEU A 209 -0.04 3.83 -58.73
CA LEU A 209 0.42 2.82 -57.81
C LEU A 209 1.91 2.97 -57.44
N SER A 210 2.75 3.27 -58.42
CA SER A 210 4.18 3.51 -58.24
C SER A 210 4.42 4.77 -57.38
N SER A 211 3.71 5.85 -57.64
CA SER A 211 3.79 7.11 -56.88
C SER A 211 3.24 6.95 -55.48
N LEU A 212 2.16 6.21 -55.31
CA LEU A 212 1.57 5.85 -54.01
C LEU A 212 2.60 5.07 -53.15
N ARG A 213 3.20 4.02 -53.69
CA ARG A 213 4.23 3.23 -52.98
C ARG A 213 5.45 4.08 -52.58
N LEU A 214 5.90 4.95 -53.45
CA LEU A 214 6.99 5.87 -53.17
C LEU A 214 6.62 6.83 -52.04
N THR A 215 5.42 7.41 -52.12
CA THR A 215 4.93 8.36 -51.08
C THR A 215 4.79 7.68 -49.72
N LEU A 216 4.18 6.49 -49.68
CA LEU A 216 4.07 5.71 -48.46
C LEU A 216 5.45 5.29 -47.88
N LYS A 217 6.41 4.98 -48.71
CA LYS A 217 7.77 4.64 -48.28
C LYS A 217 8.51 5.84 -47.68
N GLU A 218 8.45 7.01 -48.29
CA GLU A 218 9.12 8.23 -47.79
C GLU A 218 8.39 8.82 -46.58
N GLY A 219 7.08 8.66 -46.50
CA GLY A 219 6.24 9.12 -45.38
C GLY A 219 6.05 8.10 -44.27
N ASP A 220 6.88 7.05 -44.20
CA ASP A 220 6.79 5.99 -43.17
C ASP A 220 5.39 5.41 -43.03
N GLY A 221 4.81 4.99 -44.16
CA GLY A 221 3.46 4.40 -44.20
C GLY A 221 2.32 5.41 -44.25
N VAL A 222 2.58 6.70 -44.23
CA VAL A 222 1.57 7.77 -44.28
C VAL A 222 1.70 8.55 -45.61
N MET A 223 0.60 8.82 -46.23
CA MET A 223 0.49 9.66 -47.42
C MET A 223 -0.54 10.75 -47.17
N MET A 224 -0.26 11.95 -47.66
CA MET A 224 -1.18 13.06 -47.70
C MET A 224 -1.44 13.42 -49.19
N LEU A 225 -2.68 13.58 -49.57
CA LEU A 225 -3.11 14.00 -50.89
C LEU A 225 -3.69 15.41 -50.76
N GLN A 226 -3.25 16.31 -51.67
CA GLN A 226 -3.86 17.62 -51.81
C GLN A 226 -4.48 17.74 -53.21
N ASP A 227 -5.79 17.98 -53.22
CA ASP A 227 -6.51 18.37 -54.47
C ASP A 227 -6.07 19.79 -54.84
N LEU A 228 -5.52 19.93 -56.03
CA LEU A 228 -4.99 21.22 -56.48
C LEU A 228 -6.06 22.23 -56.93
N ASP A 229 -7.26 21.77 -57.21
CA ASP A 229 -8.35 22.60 -57.64
C ASP A 229 -9.21 23.12 -56.48
N SER A 230 -9.46 22.29 -55.48
CA SER A 230 -10.24 22.66 -54.27
C SER A 230 -9.35 23.07 -53.07
N GLY A 231 -8.09 22.67 -53.06
CA GLY A 231 -7.17 22.80 -51.93
C GLY A 231 -7.45 21.82 -50.78
N GLU A 232 -8.42 20.93 -50.93
CA GLU A 232 -8.78 19.91 -49.92
C GLU A 232 -7.64 18.94 -49.67
N ILE A 233 -7.46 18.58 -48.40
CA ILE A 233 -6.41 17.66 -47.99
C ILE A 233 -7.07 16.39 -47.46
N ALA A 234 -6.57 15.24 -47.95
CA ALA A 234 -6.95 13.93 -47.45
C ALA A 234 -5.73 13.15 -47.01
N TYR A 235 -5.88 12.36 -45.94
CA TYR A 235 -4.81 11.52 -45.41
C TYR A 235 -5.11 10.03 -45.63
N PHE A 236 -4.09 9.27 -45.98
CA PHE A 236 -4.15 7.81 -46.14
C PHE A 236 -2.95 7.20 -45.44
N SER A 237 -3.18 6.09 -44.75
CA SER A 237 -2.12 5.46 -43.98
C SER A 237 -2.22 3.95 -43.94
N ARG A 238 -1.07 3.30 -43.95
CA ARG A 238 -0.94 1.86 -43.63
C ARG A 238 -0.96 1.60 -42.13
N HIS A 239 -0.79 2.67 -41.30
CA HIS A 239 -0.95 2.65 -39.83
C HIS A 239 -2.35 3.14 -39.45
N LEU A 240 -2.74 2.90 -38.23
CA LEU A 240 -3.99 3.46 -37.68
C LEU A 240 -3.93 4.99 -37.71
N MET A 241 -4.88 5.60 -38.40
CA MET A 241 -4.91 7.03 -38.58
C MET A 241 -6.34 7.56 -38.63
N ASP A 242 -6.54 8.76 -38.12
CA ASP A 242 -7.74 9.55 -38.32
C ASP A 242 -7.73 10.22 -39.70
N PRO A 243 -8.69 9.88 -40.58
CA PRO A 243 -8.69 10.42 -41.95
C PRO A 243 -8.92 11.94 -42.01
N GLU A 244 -9.51 12.57 -40.99
CA GLU A 244 -9.82 14.00 -40.98
C GLU A 244 -8.67 14.83 -40.43
N THR A 245 -8.06 14.39 -39.36
CA THR A 245 -7.01 15.16 -38.66
C THR A 245 -5.60 14.76 -39.05
N GLY A 246 -5.43 13.59 -39.70
CA GLY A 246 -4.12 13.01 -40.01
C GLY A 246 -3.36 12.51 -38.76
N LEU A 247 -4.01 12.48 -37.58
CA LEU A 247 -3.46 11.91 -36.36
C LEU A 247 -3.23 10.42 -36.60
N SER A 248 -2.01 9.93 -36.40
CA SER A 248 -1.67 8.51 -36.53
C SER A 248 -1.15 7.94 -35.23
N TYR A 249 -1.61 6.71 -34.90
CA TYR A 249 -1.10 5.92 -33.78
C TYR A 249 -0.06 4.91 -34.28
N ASN A 250 0.87 4.59 -33.40
CA ASN A 250 1.79 3.49 -33.63
C ASN A 250 1.02 2.15 -33.63
N GLU A 251 1.63 1.11 -34.23
CA GLU A 251 1.02 -0.22 -34.18
C GLU A 251 0.88 -0.68 -32.73
N PRO A 252 -0.35 -1.10 -32.29
CA PRO A 252 -0.58 -1.40 -30.89
C PRO A 252 0.16 -2.67 -30.47
N ALA A 253 1.01 -2.52 -29.46
CA ALA A 253 1.76 -3.61 -28.84
C ALA A 253 1.51 -3.62 -27.32
N PRO A 254 1.62 -4.76 -26.63
CA PRO A 254 1.33 -4.84 -25.18
C PRO A 254 2.12 -3.83 -24.32
N HIS A 255 3.31 -3.42 -24.73
CA HIS A 255 4.10 -2.43 -24.00
C HIS A 255 3.54 -0.99 -24.10
N ASN A 256 2.73 -0.68 -25.12
CA ASN A 256 2.03 0.61 -25.23
C ASN A 256 0.92 0.76 -24.19
N PHE A 257 0.40 -0.34 -23.66
CA PHE A 257 -0.61 -0.38 -22.60
C PHE A 257 -0.02 -0.62 -21.20
N SER A 258 1.31 -0.46 -21.06
CA SER A 258 2.00 -0.61 -19.78
C SER A 258 2.35 0.74 -19.17
N PHE A 259 1.83 1.03 -17.98
CA PHE A 259 2.22 2.23 -17.23
C PHE A 259 3.62 2.16 -16.63
N ASN A 260 4.30 1.01 -16.72
CA ASN A 260 5.70 0.81 -16.36
C ASN A 260 6.65 1.00 -17.55
N SER A 261 6.10 1.13 -18.77
CA SER A 261 6.87 1.39 -20.00
C SER A 261 6.87 2.88 -20.35
N THR A 262 7.99 3.40 -20.80
CA THR A 262 8.10 4.79 -21.30
C THR A 262 7.17 5.08 -22.47
N ASN A 263 6.82 4.05 -23.26
CA ASN A 263 5.95 4.17 -24.44
C ASN A 263 4.46 4.22 -24.06
N GLY A 264 4.07 3.66 -22.92
CA GLY A 264 2.67 3.56 -22.51
C GLY A 264 2.30 4.49 -21.34
N SER A 265 3.27 4.89 -20.52
CA SER A 265 3.00 5.69 -19.32
C SER A 265 2.55 7.11 -19.65
N CYS A 266 1.65 7.65 -18.83
CA CYS A 266 1.31 9.07 -18.88
C CYS A 266 2.55 9.94 -18.69
N PRO A 267 2.85 10.91 -19.55
CA PRO A 267 4.05 11.73 -19.46
C PRO A 267 4.08 12.61 -18.21
N ARG A 268 2.92 13.07 -17.68
CA ARG A 268 2.82 13.92 -16.51
C ARG A 268 3.06 13.17 -15.22
N CYS A 269 2.32 12.10 -14.94
CA CYS A 269 2.45 11.33 -13.71
C CYS A 269 3.45 10.16 -13.81
N LYS A 270 4.07 9.95 -14.96
CA LYS A 270 5.04 8.87 -15.21
C LYS A 270 4.52 7.48 -14.80
N GLY A 271 3.21 7.24 -15.00
CA GLY A 271 2.56 5.97 -14.70
C GLY A 271 2.08 5.81 -13.25
N LEU A 272 2.12 6.85 -12.42
CA LEU A 272 1.64 6.78 -11.04
C LEU A 272 0.12 6.95 -10.91
N GLY A 273 -0.53 7.64 -11.85
CA GLY A 273 -1.96 7.96 -11.82
C GLY A 273 -2.29 9.19 -10.98
N GLU A 274 -1.37 9.62 -10.13
CA GLU A 274 -1.48 10.75 -9.22
C GLU A 274 -0.29 11.68 -9.40
N VAL A 275 -0.46 12.94 -9.07
CA VAL A 275 0.59 13.96 -9.04
C VAL A 275 0.62 14.59 -7.66
N GLN A 276 1.81 14.93 -7.18
CA GLN A 276 1.95 15.72 -5.98
C GLN A 276 1.68 17.18 -6.33
N VAL A 277 0.68 17.76 -5.70
CA VAL A 277 0.38 19.20 -5.80
C VAL A 277 0.68 19.85 -4.46
N ILE A 278 1.02 21.12 -4.52
CA ILE A 278 1.31 21.91 -3.34
C ILE A 278 -0.01 22.20 -2.62
N ASP A 279 0.00 22.00 -1.31
CA ASP A 279 -1.13 22.30 -0.45
C ASP A 279 -0.97 23.66 0.22
N LEU A 280 -1.75 24.65 -0.24
CA LEU A 280 -1.69 26.02 0.23
C LEU A 280 -2.01 26.13 1.73
N GLU A 281 -2.94 25.34 2.24
CA GLU A 281 -3.34 25.36 3.65
C GLU A 281 -2.23 24.81 4.55
N SER A 282 -1.49 23.82 4.10
CA SER A 282 -0.33 23.28 4.81
C SER A 282 0.88 24.24 4.78
N ILE A 283 1.02 25.01 3.70
CA ILE A 283 2.06 26.04 3.58
C ILE A 283 1.74 27.25 4.46
N ILE A 284 0.48 27.67 4.53
CA ILE A 284 -0.03 28.84 5.25
C ILE A 284 -1.12 28.42 6.24
N PRO A 285 -0.79 27.70 7.31
CA PRO A 285 -1.80 27.20 8.26
C PRO A 285 -2.38 28.28 9.18
N ASP A 286 -1.71 29.44 9.29
CA ASP A 286 -2.12 30.54 10.17
C ASP A 286 -2.04 31.86 9.39
N ARG A 287 -3.11 32.27 8.77
CA ARG A 287 -3.22 33.49 7.97
C ARG A 287 -3.16 34.77 8.80
N THR A 288 -3.26 34.70 10.13
CA THR A 288 -3.12 35.86 11.01
C THR A 288 -1.67 36.32 11.16
N LYS A 289 -0.71 35.45 10.83
CA LYS A 289 0.71 35.75 10.80
C LYS A 289 1.10 36.47 9.51
N SER A 290 2.12 37.30 9.58
CA SER A 290 2.76 37.90 8.40
C SER A 290 3.82 36.93 7.80
N ILE A 291 4.15 37.14 6.53
CA ILE A 291 5.25 36.43 5.86
C ILE A 291 6.56 36.65 6.64
N TYR A 292 6.81 37.89 7.10
CA TYR A 292 7.96 38.25 7.91
C TYR A 292 8.04 37.46 9.22
N ALA A 293 6.93 37.22 9.88
CA ALA A 293 6.85 36.49 11.14
C ALA A 293 6.91 34.95 10.98
N GLY A 294 6.96 34.43 9.73
CA GLY A 294 7.01 33.01 9.43
C GLY A 294 5.64 32.42 9.14
N GLY A 295 4.72 33.20 8.59
CA GLY A 295 3.39 32.72 8.16
C GLY A 295 3.44 31.70 7.02
N ILE A 296 4.54 31.67 6.23
CA ILE A 296 4.85 30.64 5.22
C ILE A 296 5.80 29.62 5.88
N LEU A 297 5.25 28.47 6.29
CA LEU A 297 5.98 27.46 7.06
C LEU A 297 7.29 26.97 6.41
N PRO A 298 7.33 26.61 5.11
CA PRO A 298 8.55 26.11 4.48
C PRO A 298 9.72 27.13 4.52
N LEU A 299 9.44 28.42 4.47
CA LEU A 299 10.45 29.48 4.50
C LEU A 299 10.85 29.83 5.94
N GLY A 300 9.96 29.64 6.91
CA GLY A 300 10.15 30.06 8.29
C GLY A 300 10.16 31.59 8.46
N LYS A 301 10.76 32.05 9.56
CA LYS A 301 10.90 33.50 9.81
C LYS A 301 11.81 34.14 8.78
N TYR A 302 11.56 35.42 8.48
CA TYR A 302 12.33 36.23 7.54
C TYR A 302 13.85 36.03 7.69
N ARG A 303 14.49 35.75 6.56
CA ARG A 303 15.94 35.66 6.40
C ARG A 303 16.35 36.46 5.18
N ARG A 304 17.60 36.94 5.18
CA ARG A 304 18.15 37.70 4.05
C ARG A 304 18.57 36.75 2.90
N THR A 305 17.59 36.08 2.26
CA THR A 305 17.79 35.19 1.12
C THR A 305 17.13 35.78 -0.13
N LEU A 306 17.56 35.30 -1.29
CA LEU A 306 17.01 35.70 -2.59
C LEU A 306 15.49 35.51 -2.64
N VAL A 307 14.97 34.34 -2.20
CA VAL A 307 13.54 34.05 -2.19
C VAL A 307 12.72 35.09 -1.44
N PHE A 308 13.21 35.61 -0.29
CA PHE A 308 12.51 36.69 0.41
C PHE A 308 12.58 38.01 -0.33
N ALA A 309 13.66 38.30 -1.06
CA ALA A 309 13.76 39.50 -1.89
C ALA A 309 12.81 39.43 -3.11
N GLU A 310 12.65 38.26 -3.70
CA GLU A 310 11.69 38.02 -4.76
C GLU A 310 10.24 38.18 -4.26
N ILE A 311 9.92 37.67 -3.07
CA ILE A 311 8.60 37.85 -2.44
C ILE A 311 8.36 39.31 -2.06
N GLU A 312 9.38 40.03 -1.56
CA GLU A 312 9.30 41.49 -1.30
C GLU A 312 9.00 42.28 -2.58
N ALA A 313 9.62 41.92 -3.71
CA ALA A 313 9.36 42.55 -5.01
C ALA A 313 7.93 42.25 -5.51
N LEU A 314 7.43 41.01 -5.34
CA LEU A 314 6.04 40.65 -5.61
C LEU A 314 5.06 41.45 -4.76
N CYS A 315 5.25 41.49 -3.45
CA CYS A 315 4.43 42.28 -2.54
C CYS A 315 4.38 43.77 -2.92
N SER A 316 5.53 44.33 -3.33
CA SER A 316 5.63 45.73 -3.78
C SER A 316 4.81 45.99 -5.05
N ARG A 317 4.69 45.01 -5.96
CA ARG A 317 3.85 45.10 -7.17
C ARG A 317 2.36 45.23 -6.80
N TYR A 318 1.93 44.56 -5.73
CA TYR A 318 0.54 44.62 -5.22
C TYR A 318 0.33 45.74 -4.17
N GLU A 319 1.31 46.62 -3.95
CA GLU A 319 1.29 47.71 -2.97
C GLU A 319 1.04 47.22 -1.51
N VAL A 320 1.51 46.03 -1.16
CA VAL A 320 1.42 45.44 0.18
C VAL A 320 2.82 45.12 0.75
N SER A 321 2.90 44.90 2.06
CA SER A 321 4.15 44.55 2.74
C SER A 321 4.20 43.11 3.22
N ILE A 322 5.38 42.47 3.18
CA ILE A 322 5.61 41.16 3.81
C ILE A 322 5.35 41.14 5.32
N LYS A 323 5.19 42.34 5.96
CA LYS A 323 4.86 42.48 7.38
C LYS A 323 3.35 42.52 7.64
N ASP A 324 2.55 42.69 6.63
CA ASP A 324 1.10 42.66 6.75
C ASP A 324 0.60 41.21 7.02
N PRO A 325 -0.47 41.03 7.79
CA PRO A 325 -1.06 39.70 8.00
C PRO A 325 -1.48 39.06 6.68
N ILE A 326 -1.27 37.78 6.52
CA ILE A 326 -1.56 37.06 5.26
C ILE A 326 -3.06 37.11 4.90
N ASP A 327 -3.96 37.16 5.89
CA ASP A 327 -5.40 37.34 5.69
C ASP A 327 -5.80 38.65 5.00
N SER A 328 -4.94 39.67 5.07
CA SER A 328 -5.13 40.96 4.41
C SER A 328 -4.54 41.02 2.99
N LEU A 329 -3.77 39.99 2.57
CA LEU A 329 -3.14 39.96 1.25
C LEU A 329 -4.13 39.48 0.16
N PRO A 330 -4.03 40.00 -1.09
CA PRO A 330 -4.82 39.49 -2.21
C PRO A 330 -4.56 38.01 -2.49
N GLU A 331 -5.59 37.22 -2.77
CA GLU A 331 -5.46 35.78 -3.09
C GLU A 331 -4.62 35.55 -4.36
N ASP A 332 -4.70 36.45 -5.35
CA ASP A 332 -3.87 36.38 -6.57
C ASP A 332 -2.37 36.47 -6.23
N LEU A 333 -2.01 37.36 -5.30
CA LEU A 333 -0.63 37.45 -4.80
C LEU A 333 -0.19 36.16 -4.09
N LEU A 334 -1.05 35.57 -3.27
CA LEU A 334 -0.75 34.31 -2.57
C LEU A 334 -0.53 33.18 -3.56
N THR A 335 -1.34 33.14 -4.63
CA THR A 335 -1.18 32.16 -5.71
C THR A 335 0.13 32.37 -6.44
N GLU A 336 0.50 33.60 -6.80
CA GLU A 336 1.80 33.88 -7.44
C GLU A 336 2.98 33.54 -6.53
N ILE A 337 2.88 33.82 -5.23
CA ILE A 337 3.93 33.46 -4.25
C ILE A 337 4.17 31.94 -4.24
N VAL A 338 3.11 31.13 -4.36
CA VAL A 338 3.21 29.67 -4.26
C VAL A 338 3.50 29.01 -5.61
N GLU A 339 2.81 29.39 -6.67
CA GLU A 339 2.88 28.76 -7.98
C GLU A 339 3.92 29.41 -8.93
N GLY A 340 4.31 30.65 -8.66
CA GLY A 340 5.17 31.44 -9.53
C GLY A 340 4.44 32.52 -10.30
N SER A 341 5.20 33.50 -10.82
CA SER A 341 4.68 34.63 -11.60
C SER A 341 4.97 34.43 -13.09
N ASN A 342 3.99 34.75 -13.94
CA ASN A 342 4.17 34.77 -15.39
C ASN A 342 4.93 36.03 -15.88
N GLU A 343 5.13 37.00 -15.01
CA GLU A 343 5.83 38.23 -15.33
C GLU A 343 7.19 38.27 -14.63
N ASP A 344 8.20 38.77 -15.33
CA ASP A 344 9.54 38.91 -14.75
C ASP A 344 9.53 39.91 -13.58
N LEU A 345 10.26 39.61 -12.53
CA LEU A 345 10.46 40.44 -11.36
C LEU A 345 11.76 41.24 -11.49
N VAL A 346 11.74 42.47 -11.02
CA VAL A 346 12.94 43.30 -10.89
C VAL A 346 13.20 43.50 -9.41
N ILE A 347 14.35 43.02 -8.92
CA ILE A 347 14.78 43.19 -7.55
C ILE A 347 15.57 44.50 -7.45
N ASP A 348 15.08 45.44 -6.62
CA ASP A 348 15.80 46.66 -6.28
C ASP A 348 16.31 46.62 -4.83
N ASP A 349 17.21 45.67 -4.57
CA ASP A 349 17.80 45.49 -3.25
C ASP A 349 19.34 45.63 -3.33
N GLU A 350 19.90 46.56 -2.57
CA GLU A 350 21.37 46.79 -2.51
C GLU A 350 22.15 45.53 -2.10
N ARG A 351 21.53 44.63 -1.38
CA ARG A 351 22.13 43.34 -0.93
C ARG A 351 22.44 42.39 -2.09
N PHE A 352 21.68 42.50 -3.20
CA PHE A 352 21.83 41.71 -4.41
C PHE A 352 22.26 42.57 -5.60
N SER A 353 23.30 43.40 -5.39
CA SER A 353 23.78 44.39 -6.37
C SER A 353 24.08 43.84 -7.75
N SER A 354 24.48 42.57 -7.88
CA SER A 354 24.71 41.87 -9.16
C SER A 354 23.42 41.52 -9.91
N LEU A 355 22.28 41.52 -9.23
CA LEU A 355 20.95 41.20 -9.81
C LEU A 355 20.05 42.44 -9.91
N ARG A 356 20.52 43.58 -9.48
CA ARG A 356 19.76 44.83 -9.46
C ARG A 356 19.39 45.25 -10.86
N GLY A 357 18.11 45.42 -11.13
CA GLY A 357 17.57 45.80 -12.42
C GLY A 357 17.59 44.72 -13.51
N VAL A 358 17.97 43.49 -13.17
CA VAL A 358 17.89 42.33 -14.06
C VAL A 358 16.50 41.73 -13.89
N PRO A 359 15.75 41.49 -15.01
CA PRO A 359 14.52 40.76 -14.96
C PRO A 359 14.75 39.28 -14.58
N LEU A 360 14.09 38.82 -13.53
CA LEU A 360 14.19 37.44 -13.00
C LEU A 360 12.82 36.75 -13.10
N SER A 361 12.82 35.52 -13.57
CA SER A 361 11.65 34.64 -13.50
C SER A 361 11.48 34.13 -12.07
N TYR A 362 10.29 34.24 -11.53
CA TYR A 362 9.94 33.72 -10.22
C TYR A 362 9.09 32.46 -10.37
N ASP A 363 9.70 31.31 -10.06
CA ASP A 363 9.08 29.98 -10.27
C ASP A 363 8.19 29.56 -9.09
N GLY A 364 8.08 30.37 -8.02
CA GLY A 364 7.24 30.10 -6.85
C GLY A 364 7.91 29.24 -5.77
N ILE A 365 7.30 29.26 -4.57
CA ILE A 365 7.76 28.44 -3.44
C ILE A 365 7.68 26.94 -3.79
N GLY A 366 6.74 26.57 -4.63
CA GLY A 366 6.59 25.20 -5.13
C GLY A 366 7.82 24.67 -5.84
N ALA A 367 8.35 25.45 -6.77
CA ALA A 367 9.59 25.11 -7.46
C ALA A 367 10.78 25.09 -6.51
N TYR A 368 10.84 26.02 -5.56
CA TYR A 368 11.86 26.04 -4.50
C TYR A 368 11.83 24.76 -3.65
N LEU A 369 10.64 24.30 -3.25
CA LEU A 369 10.47 23.04 -2.51
C LEU A 369 10.93 21.84 -3.34
N MET A 370 10.54 21.78 -4.61
CA MET A 370 10.91 20.69 -5.53
C MET A 370 12.42 20.65 -5.80
N ALA A 371 13.06 21.80 -5.98
CA ALA A 371 14.51 21.90 -6.20
C ALA A 371 15.33 21.35 -5.01
N GLN A 372 14.87 21.55 -3.78
CA GLN A 372 15.51 20.98 -2.60
C GLN A 372 15.41 19.46 -2.50
N ALA A 373 14.43 18.85 -3.16
CA ALA A 373 14.28 17.40 -3.18
C ALA A 373 15.25 16.68 -4.12
N ASP A 374 15.75 17.38 -5.14
CA ASP A 374 16.63 16.79 -6.16
C ASP A 374 18.13 16.75 -5.74
N GLU A 375 18.51 17.36 -4.62
CA GLU A 375 19.87 17.25 -4.06
C GLU A 375 20.13 15.85 -3.49
N GLU A 376 21.09 15.13 -4.05
CA GLU A 376 21.31 13.67 -3.88
C GLU A 376 21.65 13.18 -2.46
N ASP A 377 22.07 14.05 -1.54
CA ASP A 377 22.62 13.63 -0.24
C ASP A 377 21.63 13.67 0.95
N THR A 378 20.40 14.20 0.77
CA THR A 378 19.43 14.43 1.87
C THR A 378 18.06 13.76 1.67
N ARG A 379 17.93 12.82 0.72
CA ARG A 379 16.64 12.30 0.19
C ARG A 379 15.56 11.92 1.22
N LYS A 380 15.88 11.23 2.32
CA LYS A 380 14.82 10.69 3.20
C LYS A 380 14.17 11.69 4.16
N ASP A 381 14.94 12.64 4.65
CA ASP A 381 14.41 13.65 5.58
C ASP A 381 13.77 14.82 4.82
N THR A 382 14.27 15.13 3.64
CA THR A 382 13.71 16.12 2.72
C THR A 382 12.40 15.64 2.10
N GLU A 383 12.30 14.37 1.67
CA GLU A 383 11.04 13.77 1.21
C GLU A 383 9.93 13.81 2.28
N LYS A 384 10.26 13.51 3.54
CA LYS A 384 9.31 13.59 4.66
C LYS A 384 8.91 15.03 4.98
N TRP A 385 9.85 15.96 4.82
CA TRP A 385 9.57 17.37 5.03
C TRP A 385 8.66 17.92 3.93
N MET A 386 8.92 17.59 2.66
CA MET A 386 8.06 17.95 1.54
C MET A 386 6.64 17.34 1.62
N ALA A 387 6.54 16.09 2.07
CA ALA A 387 5.25 15.42 2.24
C ALA A 387 4.30 16.11 3.23
N GLN A 388 4.80 17.09 4.02
CA GLN A 388 3.97 17.92 4.89
C GLN A 388 3.28 19.07 4.14
N PHE A 389 3.77 19.43 2.95
CA PHE A 389 3.33 20.58 2.16
C PHE A 389 2.75 20.20 0.81
N THR A 390 2.62 18.90 0.54
CA THR A 390 2.08 18.37 -0.71
C THR A 390 0.94 17.39 -0.42
N ARG A 391 -0.05 17.40 -1.31
CA ARG A 391 -1.11 16.39 -1.33
C ARG A 391 -1.10 15.65 -2.68
N ALA A 392 -1.50 14.38 -2.65
CA ALA A 392 -1.67 13.61 -3.87
C ALA A 392 -3.02 13.94 -4.50
N GLU A 393 -3.02 14.32 -5.77
CA GLU A 393 -4.23 14.52 -6.55
C GLU A 393 -4.24 13.60 -7.78
N VAL A 394 -5.44 13.24 -8.21
CA VAL A 394 -5.60 12.46 -9.45
C VAL A 394 -4.99 13.23 -10.62
N CYS A 395 -4.12 12.58 -11.39
CA CYS A 395 -3.46 13.23 -12.52
C CYS A 395 -4.50 13.76 -13.53
N PRO A 396 -4.55 15.07 -13.81
CA PRO A 396 -5.55 15.65 -14.70
C PRO A 396 -5.38 15.23 -16.17
N GLU A 397 -4.20 14.76 -16.58
CA GLU A 397 -3.95 14.35 -17.95
C GLU A 397 -4.48 12.95 -18.26
N CYS A 398 -4.32 11.99 -17.32
CA CYS A 398 -4.77 10.61 -17.50
C CYS A 398 -5.99 10.25 -16.63
N SER A 399 -6.51 11.20 -15.82
CA SER A 399 -7.65 10.98 -14.92
C SER A 399 -7.52 9.70 -14.08
N GLY A 400 -6.30 9.42 -13.57
CA GLY A 400 -5.98 8.21 -12.80
C GLY A 400 -5.69 6.96 -13.63
N GLY A 401 -5.89 6.98 -14.96
CA GLY A 401 -5.69 5.83 -15.86
C GLY A 401 -4.23 5.43 -16.08
N ARG A 402 -3.25 6.20 -15.57
CA ARG A 402 -1.79 5.94 -15.58
C ARG A 402 -1.12 5.89 -16.94
N LEU A 403 -1.88 5.82 -18.03
CA LEU A 403 -1.41 5.65 -19.39
C LEU A 403 -1.45 6.97 -20.16
N ASN A 404 -0.74 7.01 -21.28
CA ASN A 404 -0.76 8.11 -22.22
C ASN A 404 -2.11 8.20 -22.96
N ARG A 405 -2.35 9.32 -23.64
CA ARG A 405 -3.61 9.57 -24.35
C ARG A 405 -3.91 8.54 -25.43
N GLU A 406 -2.91 8.08 -26.19
CA GLU A 406 -3.10 7.08 -27.24
C GLU A 406 -3.65 5.77 -26.64
N ALA A 407 -3.00 5.22 -25.63
CA ALA A 407 -3.39 3.97 -24.98
C ALA A 407 -4.79 4.02 -24.34
N LEU A 408 -5.19 5.19 -23.81
CA LEU A 408 -6.52 5.40 -23.23
C LEU A 408 -7.63 5.59 -24.30
N HIS A 409 -7.29 5.66 -25.58
CA HIS A 409 -8.26 5.75 -26.68
C HIS A 409 -8.38 4.46 -27.51
N TYR A 410 -8.03 3.32 -26.91
CA TYR A 410 -8.40 1.99 -27.39
C TYR A 410 -9.57 1.45 -26.54
N TYR A 411 -10.63 0.99 -27.18
CA TYR A 411 -11.85 0.57 -26.53
C TYR A 411 -12.19 -0.89 -26.85
N ILE A 412 -12.75 -1.58 -25.84
CA ILE A 412 -13.40 -2.89 -25.99
C ILE A 412 -14.77 -2.74 -25.32
N ASP A 413 -15.83 -3.00 -26.05
CA ASP A 413 -17.21 -2.83 -25.55
C ASP A 413 -17.40 -1.44 -24.89
N GLY A 414 -16.90 -0.38 -25.53
CA GLY A 414 -17.01 1.01 -25.07
C GLY A 414 -16.19 1.41 -23.87
N LYS A 415 -15.29 0.54 -23.38
CA LYS A 415 -14.43 0.81 -22.22
C LYS A 415 -12.95 0.77 -22.58
N ASN A 416 -12.18 1.73 -22.06
CA ASN A 416 -10.73 1.70 -22.18
C ASN A 416 -10.07 0.93 -21.03
N ILE A 417 -8.79 0.58 -21.18
CA ILE A 417 -8.06 -0.22 -20.20
C ILE A 417 -7.94 0.48 -18.83
N GLY A 418 -7.89 1.81 -18.78
CA GLY A 418 -7.84 2.60 -17.54
C GLY A 418 -9.16 2.50 -16.76
N GLU A 419 -10.29 2.60 -17.46
CA GLU A 419 -11.63 2.43 -16.88
C GLU A 419 -11.82 1.01 -16.35
N VAL A 420 -11.44 0.00 -17.14
CA VAL A 420 -11.51 -1.41 -16.73
C VAL A 420 -10.62 -1.68 -15.51
N ALA A 421 -9.42 -1.10 -15.46
CA ALA A 421 -8.52 -1.25 -14.31
C ALA A 421 -9.06 -0.57 -13.03
N SER A 422 -9.90 0.43 -13.16
CA SER A 422 -10.51 1.18 -12.04
C SER A 422 -11.79 0.55 -11.51
N MET A 423 -12.35 -0.46 -12.20
CA MET A 423 -13.54 -1.18 -11.73
C MET A 423 -13.21 -2.03 -10.51
N GLU A 424 -14.18 -2.19 -9.62
CA GLU A 424 -14.14 -3.24 -8.60
C GLU A 424 -14.17 -4.62 -9.28
N LEU A 425 -13.46 -5.60 -8.68
CA LEU A 425 -13.34 -6.94 -9.29
C LEU A 425 -14.70 -7.63 -9.49
N THR A 426 -15.69 -7.34 -8.65
CA THR A 426 -17.08 -7.81 -8.83
C THR A 426 -17.72 -7.20 -10.08
N GLN A 427 -17.57 -5.89 -10.29
CA GLN A 427 -18.08 -5.20 -11.47
C GLN A 427 -17.35 -5.67 -12.74
N LEU A 428 -16.02 -5.88 -12.62
CA LEU A 428 -15.22 -6.42 -13.70
C LEU A 428 -15.70 -7.82 -14.12
N ALA A 429 -16.02 -8.70 -13.15
CA ALA A 429 -16.57 -10.02 -13.44
C ALA A 429 -17.88 -9.91 -14.20
N SER A 430 -18.81 -9.08 -13.73
CA SER A 430 -20.10 -8.86 -14.40
C SER A 430 -19.95 -8.28 -15.81
N TRP A 431 -19.00 -7.36 -16.03
CA TRP A 431 -18.71 -6.84 -17.37
C TRP A 431 -18.16 -7.91 -18.31
N LEU A 432 -17.32 -8.83 -17.79
CA LEU A 432 -16.77 -9.93 -18.56
C LEU A 432 -17.81 -11.01 -18.93
N GLU A 433 -18.93 -11.11 -18.20
CA GLU A 433 -20.02 -12.04 -18.53
C GLU A 433 -20.64 -11.69 -19.88
N GLY A 434 -20.66 -12.66 -20.80
CA GLY A 434 -21.20 -12.48 -22.16
C GLY A 434 -20.47 -11.43 -23.01
N LEU A 435 -19.24 -11.05 -22.64
CA LEU A 435 -18.46 -10.09 -23.42
C LEU A 435 -18.21 -10.59 -24.84
N GLU A 436 -17.97 -11.90 -25.04
CA GLU A 436 -17.75 -12.50 -26.37
C GLU A 436 -18.92 -12.26 -27.32
N ASP A 437 -20.15 -12.17 -26.82
CA ASP A 437 -21.34 -11.95 -27.63
C ASP A 437 -21.49 -10.49 -28.09
N ARG A 438 -20.84 -9.57 -27.37
CA ARG A 438 -20.78 -8.15 -27.70
C ARG A 438 -19.61 -7.77 -28.61
N LEU A 439 -18.66 -8.70 -28.82
CA LEU A 439 -17.50 -8.52 -29.68
C LEU A 439 -17.79 -8.90 -31.12
N SER A 440 -17.08 -8.27 -32.07
CA SER A 440 -17.08 -8.69 -33.47
C SER A 440 -16.51 -10.12 -33.62
N PRO A 441 -16.85 -10.86 -34.72
CA PRO A 441 -16.34 -12.22 -34.92
C PRO A 441 -14.81 -12.32 -34.88
N GLN A 442 -14.12 -11.32 -35.39
CA GLN A 442 -12.65 -11.25 -35.40
C GLN A 442 -12.10 -11.04 -33.97
N GLN A 443 -12.66 -10.09 -33.25
CA GLN A 443 -12.28 -9.82 -31.85
C GLN A 443 -12.56 -11.03 -30.96
N ARG A 444 -13.70 -11.70 -31.14
CA ARG A 444 -14.08 -12.92 -30.42
C ARG A 444 -13.02 -14.00 -30.55
N THR A 445 -12.57 -14.29 -31.78
CA THR A 445 -11.55 -15.32 -32.04
C THR A 445 -10.24 -15.01 -31.32
N ILE A 446 -9.85 -13.74 -31.27
CA ILE A 446 -8.61 -13.28 -30.60
C ILE A 446 -8.76 -13.32 -29.08
N ALA A 447 -9.93 -12.93 -28.57
CA ALA A 447 -10.18 -12.71 -27.15
C ALA A 447 -10.43 -13.98 -26.35
N THR A 448 -10.95 -15.06 -26.95
CA THR A 448 -11.45 -16.26 -26.27
C THR A 448 -10.47 -16.83 -25.24
N GLU A 449 -9.24 -17.13 -25.63
CA GLU A 449 -8.25 -17.73 -24.71
C GLU A 449 -7.79 -16.73 -23.64
N VAL A 450 -7.64 -15.45 -24.01
CA VAL A 450 -7.23 -14.39 -23.08
C VAL A 450 -8.31 -14.14 -22.02
N LEU A 451 -9.59 -14.10 -22.42
CA LEU A 451 -10.72 -13.93 -21.50
C LEU A 451 -10.88 -15.11 -20.54
N LYS A 452 -10.61 -16.33 -21.01
CA LYS A 452 -10.61 -17.52 -20.15
C LYS A 452 -9.58 -17.39 -19.02
N GLU A 453 -8.36 -16.97 -19.35
CA GLU A 453 -7.30 -16.75 -18.36
C GLU A 453 -7.65 -15.64 -17.37
N ILE A 454 -8.19 -14.52 -17.86
CA ILE A 454 -8.63 -13.40 -17.01
C ILE A 454 -9.73 -13.87 -16.04
N ARG A 455 -10.77 -14.57 -16.53
CA ARG A 455 -11.88 -15.07 -15.70
C ARG A 455 -11.40 -16.06 -14.65
N THR A 456 -10.50 -16.94 -15.01
CA THR A 456 -9.94 -17.93 -14.07
C THR A 456 -9.21 -17.23 -12.92
N ARG A 457 -8.31 -16.30 -13.19
CA ARG A 457 -7.59 -15.55 -12.16
C ARG A 457 -8.51 -14.64 -11.33
N LEU A 458 -9.49 -14.03 -12.00
CA LEU A 458 -10.47 -13.17 -11.34
C LEU A 458 -11.36 -13.97 -10.38
N SER A 459 -11.79 -15.18 -10.76
CA SER A 459 -12.59 -16.04 -9.88
C SER A 459 -11.87 -16.36 -8.58
N PHE A 460 -10.55 -16.62 -8.63
CA PHE A 460 -9.77 -16.88 -7.40
C PHE A 460 -9.71 -15.66 -6.48
N LEU A 461 -9.62 -14.46 -7.02
CA LEU A 461 -9.67 -13.23 -6.20
C LEU A 461 -11.04 -13.02 -5.55
N LEU A 462 -12.11 -13.37 -6.26
CA LEU A 462 -13.48 -13.31 -5.73
C LEU A 462 -13.70 -14.37 -4.65
N ASP A 463 -13.18 -15.59 -4.88
CA ASP A 463 -13.28 -16.71 -3.93
C ASP A 463 -12.59 -16.40 -2.58
N VAL A 464 -11.50 -15.61 -2.57
CA VAL A 464 -10.85 -15.17 -1.33
C VAL A 464 -11.44 -13.88 -0.75
N GLY A 465 -12.58 -13.39 -1.26
CA GLY A 465 -13.31 -12.25 -0.70
C GLY A 465 -12.73 -10.87 -1.02
N LEU A 466 -12.02 -10.73 -2.14
CA LEU A 466 -11.39 -9.46 -2.56
C LEU A 466 -12.19 -8.69 -3.61
N GLY A 467 -13.47 -9.00 -3.79
CA GLY A 467 -14.32 -8.42 -4.84
C GLY A 467 -14.44 -6.90 -4.85
N TYR A 468 -14.30 -6.26 -3.69
CA TYR A 468 -14.36 -4.80 -3.51
C TYR A 468 -13.08 -4.05 -3.94
N LEU A 469 -11.97 -4.75 -4.20
CA LEU A 469 -10.74 -4.14 -4.69
C LEU A 469 -10.85 -3.83 -6.18
N SER A 470 -10.11 -2.82 -6.64
CA SER A 470 -9.89 -2.57 -8.07
C SER A 470 -8.49 -3.06 -8.49
N MET A 471 -8.33 -3.38 -9.79
CA MET A 471 -7.02 -3.76 -10.33
C MET A 471 -5.98 -2.63 -10.21
N ASN A 472 -6.44 -1.39 -10.23
CA ASN A 472 -5.58 -0.20 -10.14
C ASN A 472 -5.13 0.14 -8.71
N ARG A 473 -5.65 -0.56 -7.68
CA ARG A 473 -5.27 -0.37 -6.28
C ARG A 473 -3.79 -0.63 -6.08
N ILE A 474 -3.08 0.34 -5.48
CA ILE A 474 -1.63 0.27 -5.23
C ILE A 474 -1.36 -0.78 -4.14
N SER A 475 -0.40 -1.67 -4.37
CA SER A 475 -0.04 -2.74 -3.41
C SER A 475 0.40 -2.22 -2.05
N ALA A 476 1.05 -1.05 -1.99
CA ALA A 476 1.48 -0.42 -0.74
C ALA A 476 0.31 0.10 0.13
N SER A 477 -0.89 0.27 -0.43
CA SER A 477 -2.11 0.70 0.28
C SER A 477 -2.96 -0.47 0.80
N LEU A 478 -2.56 -1.70 0.52
CA LEU A 478 -3.26 -2.90 0.95
C LEU A 478 -2.93 -3.23 2.41
N SER A 479 -3.91 -3.73 3.14
CA SER A 479 -3.69 -4.34 4.44
C SER A 479 -2.85 -5.62 4.31
N GLY A 480 -2.25 -6.08 5.43
CA GLY A 480 -1.50 -7.32 5.46
C GLY A 480 -2.31 -8.52 4.98
N GLY A 481 -3.54 -8.64 5.44
CA GLY A 481 -4.46 -9.71 5.04
C GLY A 481 -4.88 -9.64 3.57
N GLU A 482 -5.17 -8.45 3.02
CA GLU A 482 -5.47 -8.28 1.59
C GLU A 482 -4.28 -8.71 0.71
N SER A 483 -3.08 -8.27 1.06
CA SER A 483 -1.85 -8.64 0.33
C SER A 483 -1.60 -10.16 0.37
N GLN A 484 -1.83 -10.79 1.50
CA GLN A 484 -1.69 -12.23 1.68
C GLN A 484 -2.70 -13.01 0.83
N ARG A 485 -3.98 -12.59 0.83
CA ARG A 485 -5.04 -13.23 0.02
C ARG A 485 -4.81 -13.04 -1.48
N ILE A 486 -4.28 -11.90 -1.93
CA ILE A 486 -3.87 -11.72 -3.33
C ILE A 486 -2.80 -12.75 -3.71
N ARG A 487 -1.78 -12.95 -2.85
CA ARG A 487 -0.75 -13.96 -3.09
C ARG A 487 -1.34 -15.37 -3.11
N LEU A 488 -2.24 -15.69 -2.18
CA LEU A 488 -2.93 -16.97 -2.15
C LEU A 488 -3.71 -17.21 -3.46
N ALA A 489 -4.54 -16.26 -3.89
CA ALA A 489 -5.30 -16.33 -5.14
C ALA A 489 -4.37 -16.51 -6.36
N THR A 490 -3.23 -15.80 -6.38
CA THR A 490 -2.23 -15.95 -7.45
C THR A 490 -1.64 -17.36 -7.45
N GLN A 491 -1.31 -17.92 -6.27
CA GLN A 491 -0.75 -19.27 -6.17
C GLN A 491 -1.77 -20.36 -6.56
N ILE A 492 -3.03 -20.22 -6.17
CA ILE A 492 -4.08 -21.12 -6.63
C ILE A 492 -4.18 -21.05 -8.17
N GLY A 493 -4.05 -19.86 -8.74
CA GLY A 493 -4.07 -19.62 -10.18
C GLY A 493 -2.95 -20.30 -10.97
N THR A 494 -1.79 -20.58 -10.34
CA THR A 494 -0.69 -21.31 -11.00
C THR A 494 -0.97 -22.79 -11.20
N GLN A 495 -1.95 -23.36 -10.49
CA GLN A 495 -2.32 -24.78 -10.54
C GLN A 495 -1.14 -25.74 -10.30
N LEU A 496 -0.16 -25.34 -9.49
CA LEU A 496 0.94 -26.20 -9.09
C LEU A 496 0.43 -27.37 -8.26
N VAL A 497 1.05 -28.52 -8.40
CA VAL A 497 0.75 -29.76 -7.68
C VAL A 497 1.99 -30.27 -6.92
N GLU A 498 1.77 -31.10 -5.91
CA GLU A 498 2.83 -31.67 -5.04
C GLU A 498 3.66 -30.62 -4.30
N VAL A 499 3.10 -29.44 -4.10
CA VAL A 499 3.72 -28.32 -3.36
C VAL A 499 3.24 -28.35 -1.91
N LEU A 500 4.15 -28.02 -0.98
CA LEU A 500 3.83 -27.71 0.40
C LEU A 500 3.63 -26.19 0.57
N TYR A 501 2.38 -25.77 0.81
CA TYR A 501 2.05 -24.39 1.11
C TYR A 501 2.03 -24.15 2.62
N ILE A 502 2.67 -23.09 3.08
CA ILE A 502 2.68 -22.68 4.49
C ILE A 502 2.12 -21.25 4.59
N LEU A 503 1.01 -21.08 5.30
CA LEU A 503 0.32 -19.80 5.46
C LEU A 503 0.36 -19.35 6.93
N ASP A 504 0.57 -18.04 7.14
CA ASP A 504 0.58 -17.41 8.46
C ASP A 504 -0.71 -16.61 8.65
N GLU A 505 -1.60 -17.12 9.51
CA GLU A 505 -2.86 -16.48 9.91
C GLU A 505 -3.67 -15.87 8.75
N PRO A 506 -4.08 -16.65 7.73
CA PRO A 506 -4.73 -16.12 6.54
C PRO A 506 -6.15 -15.56 6.79
N SER A 507 -6.78 -15.86 7.94
CA SER A 507 -8.11 -15.36 8.33
C SER A 507 -8.11 -13.93 8.88
N ILE A 508 -6.93 -13.30 9.03
CA ILE A 508 -6.79 -11.96 9.61
C ILE A 508 -7.62 -10.91 8.87
N GLY A 509 -8.35 -10.09 9.65
CA GLY A 509 -9.18 -8.99 9.12
C GLY A 509 -10.36 -9.46 8.28
N LEU A 510 -10.71 -10.75 8.34
CA LEU A 510 -11.87 -11.30 7.66
C LEU A 510 -13.11 -11.28 8.56
N HIS A 511 -14.21 -10.89 7.93
CA HIS A 511 -15.52 -11.18 8.50
C HIS A 511 -15.81 -12.69 8.43
N GLN A 512 -16.61 -13.23 9.36
CA GLN A 512 -16.88 -14.65 9.44
C GLN A 512 -17.45 -15.25 8.13
N ARG A 513 -18.26 -14.46 7.41
CA ARG A 513 -18.78 -14.82 6.08
C ARG A 513 -17.66 -15.05 5.06
N ASP A 514 -16.63 -14.21 5.07
CA ASP A 514 -15.52 -14.29 4.12
C ASP A 514 -14.52 -15.38 4.53
N ASN A 515 -14.43 -15.70 5.85
CA ASN A 515 -13.62 -16.80 6.36
C ASN A 515 -14.08 -18.16 5.80
N VAL A 516 -15.38 -18.41 5.67
CA VAL A 516 -15.90 -19.62 5.03
C VAL A 516 -15.40 -19.76 3.58
N ARG A 517 -15.37 -18.66 2.82
CA ARG A 517 -14.85 -18.66 1.44
C ARG A 517 -13.35 -18.96 1.39
N LEU A 518 -12.58 -18.39 2.34
CA LEU A 518 -11.15 -18.69 2.45
C LEU A 518 -10.90 -20.17 2.74
N ILE A 519 -11.64 -20.76 3.68
CA ILE A 519 -11.52 -22.19 4.01
C ILE A 519 -11.74 -23.06 2.75
N HIS A 520 -12.81 -22.78 1.98
CA HIS A 520 -13.08 -23.50 0.72
C HIS A 520 -11.94 -23.31 -0.30
N SER A 521 -11.32 -22.12 -0.37
CA SER A 521 -10.17 -21.89 -1.26
C SER A 521 -8.95 -22.71 -0.86
N LEU A 522 -8.68 -22.84 0.45
CA LEU A 522 -7.59 -23.68 0.98
C LEU A 522 -7.87 -25.18 0.75
N GLN A 523 -9.11 -25.62 0.95
CA GLN A 523 -9.53 -26.99 0.63
C GLN A 523 -9.36 -27.29 -0.87
N ARG A 524 -9.75 -26.37 -1.75
CA ARG A 524 -9.51 -26.48 -3.19
C ARG A 524 -8.02 -26.57 -3.53
N LEU A 525 -7.16 -25.78 -2.88
CA LEU A 525 -5.70 -25.84 -3.06
C LEU A 525 -5.15 -27.23 -2.66
N ARG A 526 -5.65 -27.79 -1.56
CA ARG A 526 -5.34 -29.17 -1.14
C ARG A 526 -5.82 -30.18 -2.18
N ASP A 527 -7.07 -30.07 -2.65
CA ASP A 527 -7.70 -31.02 -3.58
C ASP A 527 -7.04 -31.03 -4.97
N LEU A 528 -6.28 -29.98 -5.31
CA LEU A 528 -5.37 -29.98 -6.47
C LEU A 528 -4.16 -30.91 -6.30
N GLY A 529 -3.99 -31.58 -5.17
CA GLY A 529 -2.87 -32.48 -4.89
C GLY A 529 -1.73 -31.80 -4.15
N ASN A 530 -2.01 -30.80 -3.34
CA ASN A 530 -1.02 -30.08 -2.51
C ASN A 530 -1.18 -30.41 -1.03
N THR A 531 -0.13 -30.15 -0.27
CA THR A 531 -0.19 -30.17 1.20
C THR A 531 -0.24 -28.72 1.69
N VAL A 532 -1.17 -28.41 2.59
CA VAL A 532 -1.39 -27.05 3.08
C VAL A 532 -1.23 -27.04 4.60
N ILE A 533 -0.28 -26.27 5.10
CA ILE A 533 -0.08 -25.99 6.53
C ILE A 533 -0.53 -24.56 6.79
N VAL A 534 -1.39 -24.38 7.79
CA VAL A 534 -1.90 -23.07 8.19
C VAL A 534 -1.62 -22.86 9.67
N VAL A 535 -0.87 -21.81 10.01
CA VAL A 535 -0.75 -21.35 11.41
C VAL A 535 -1.99 -20.51 11.71
N GLU A 536 -2.87 -20.98 12.61
CA GLU A 536 -4.18 -20.34 12.80
C GLU A 536 -4.75 -20.49 14.22
N HIS A 537 -5.66 -19.55 14.53
CA HIS A 537 -6.39 -19.50 15.81
C HIS A 537 -7.92 -19.50 15.61
N ASP A 538 -8.38 -19.46 14.36
CA ASP A 538 -9.80 -19.44 14.04
C ASP A 538 -10.45 -20.80 14.28
N LYS A 539 -11.61 -20.80 14.95
CA LYS A 539 -12.32 -22.01 15.33
C LYS A 539 -12.85 -22.78 14.11
N ASP A 540 -13.42 -22.08 13.12
CA ASP A 540 -14.00 -22.71 11.95
C ASP A 540 -12.91 -23.34 11.07
N MET A 541 -11.77 -22.65 10.92
CA MET A 541 -10.61 -23.19 10.22
C MET A 541 -10.10 -24.49 10.87
N MET A 542 -10.05 -24.54 12.22
CA MET A 542 -9.63 -25.75 12.95
C MET A 542 -10.63 -26.89 12.78
N LEU A 543 -11.94 -26.61 12.79
CA LEU A 543 -12.98 -27.63 12.64
C LEU A 543 -13.07 -28.21 11.22
N GLU A 544 -12.74 -27.42 10.20
CA GLU A 544 -12.76 -27.80 8.79
C GLU A 544 -11.42 -28.36 8.27
N ALA A 545 -10.38 -28.41 9.13
CA ALA A 545 -9.09 -28.99 8.81
C ALA A 545 -9.16 -30.51 8.75
N ASP A 546 -8.23 -31.15 8.01
CA ASP A 546 -8.04 -32.60 8.01
C ASP A 546 -7.23 -33.06 9.22
N HIS A 547 -6.26 -32.21 9.66
CA HIS A 547 -5.34 -32.51 10.75
C HIS A 547 -5.04 -31.24 11.57
N ILE A 548 -4.88 -31.40 12.87
CA ILE A 548 -4.52 -30.33 13.80
C ILE A 548 -3.27 -30.72 14.58
N VAL A 549 -2.34 -29.78 14.70
CA VAL A 549 -1.17 -29.87 15.59
C VAL A 549 -1.26 -28.72 16.59
N ASP A 550 -1.52 -29.05 17.86
CA ASP A 550 -1.60 -28.07 18.96
C ASP A 550 -0.27 -27.97 19.69
N MET A 551 0.28 -26.75 19.73
CA MET A 551 1.58 -26.45 20.35
C MET A 551 1.40 -25.82 21.72
N GLY A 552 2.14 -26.35 22.71
CA GLY A 552 1.99 -25.87 24.08
C GLY A 552 3.03 -26.41 25.03
N PRO A 553 2.68 -26.67 26.31
CA PRO A 553 1.39 -26.33 26.95
C PRO A 553 1.20 -24.84 27.27
N LYS A 554 2.29 -24.05 27.29
CA LYS A 554 2.29 -22.59 27.52
C LYS A 554 3.16 -21.86 26.52
N ALA A 555 3.46 -20.60 26.78
CA ALA A 555 4.29 -19.75 25.93
C ALA A 555 5.79 -19.76 26.34
N GLY A 556 6.70 -19.42 25.42
CA GLY A 556 8.13 -19.27 25.64
C GLY A 556 8.79 -20.57 26.15
N ARG A 557 9.58 -20.49 27.24
CA ARG A 557 10.28 -21.65 27.82
C ARG A 557 9.36 -22.78 28.29
N LEU A 558 8.10 -22.47 28.58
CA LEU A 558 7.08 -23.43 29.02
C LEU A 558 6.24 -23.96 27.86
N GLY A 559 6.53 -23.51 26.64
CA GLY A 559 5.97 -24.00 25.38
C GLY A 559 6.96 -24.91 24.65
N GLY A 560 6.78 -25.06 23.35
CA GLY A 560 7.69 -25.75 22.46
C GLY A 560 7.50 -27.27 22.38
N GLU A 561 6.38 -27.79 22.87
CA GLU A 561 5.99 -29.20 22.82
C GLU A 561 4.74 -29.38 21.96
N VAL A 562 4.60 -30.52 21.30
CA VAL A 562 3.35 -30.93 20.63
C VAL A 562 2.45 -31.54 21.71
N VAL A 563 1.37 -30.84 22.08
CA VAL A 563 0.44 -31.31 23.12
C VAL A 563 -0.70 -32.13 22.55
N PHE A 564 -0.95 -32.00 21.24
CA PHE A 564 -1.92 -32.80 20.51
C PHE A 564 -1.55 -32.84 19.00
N SER A 565 -1.78 -34.00 18.37
CA SER A 565 -1.68 -34.19 16.92
C SER A 565 -2.74 -35.21 16.51
N GLY A 566 -3.68 -34.84 15.61
CA GLY A 566 -4.78 -35.70 15.23
C GLY A 566 -5.89 -34.97 14.45
N THR A 567 -7.04 -35.63 14.31
CA THR A 567 -8.19 -35.04 13.62
C THR A 567 -8.94 -34.01 14.50
N PRO A 568 -9.73 -33.10 13.92
CA PRO A 568 -10.60 -32.18 14.69
C PRO A 568 -11.55 -32.92 15.66
N LYS A 569 -12.04 -34.10 15.29
CA LYS A 569 -12.92 -34.93 16.15
C LYS A 569 -12.18 -35.44 17.39
N ASP A 570 -10.94 -35.83 17.24
CA ASP A 570 -10.09 -36.27 18.37
C ASP A 570 -9.70 -35.09 19.25
N MET A 571 -9.46 -33.93 18.63
CA MET A 571 -9.14 -32.67 19.34
C MET A 571 -10.26 -32.28 20.32
N MET A 572 -11.55 -32.43 19.95
CA MET A 572 -12.68 -32.15 20.85
C MET A 572 -12.70 -33.00 22.13
N ARG A 573 -12.00 -34.14 22.16
CA ARG A 573 -11.89 -35.02 23.30
C ARG A 573 -10.57 -34.87 24.04
N ALA A 574 -9.62 -34.11 23.47
CA ALA A 574 -8.34 -33.85 24.10
C ALA A 574 -8.48 -32.92 25.31
N GLY A 575 -7.63 -33.07 26.31
CA GLY A 575 -7.66 -32.23 27.50
C GLY A 575 -6.89 -30.92 27.37
N THR A 576 -6.43 -30.54 26.15
CA THR A 576 -5.64 -29.34 25.92
C THR A 576 -6.45 -28.06 26.10
N LEU A 577 -5.77 -26.94 26.31
CA LEU A 577 -6.45 -25.64 26.47
C LEU A 577 -7.25 -25.28 25.21
N THR A 578 -6.68 -25.46 24.05
CA THR A 578 -7.35 -25.23 22.76
C THR A 578 -8.59 -26.13 22.60
N ALA A 579 -8.48 -27.41 22.95
CA ALA A 579 -9.60 -28.35 22.92
C ALA A 579 -10.78 -27.91 23.79
N LYS A 580 -10.53 -27.34 24.97
CA LYS A 580 -11.58 -26.85 25.86
C LYS A 580 -12.38 -25.70 25.25
N TYR A 581 -11.70 -24.80 24.52
CA TYR A 581 -12.37 -23.68 23.84
C TYR A 581 -13.17 -24.17 22.62
N ILE A 582 -12.60 -25.04 21.80
CA ILE A 582 -13.28 -25.58 20.60
C ILE A 582 -14.50 -26.39 20.99
N SER A 583 -14.41 -27.23 22.03
CA SER A 583 -15.53 -28.04 22.52
C SER A 583 -16.59 -27.24 23.30
N GLY A 584 -16.35 -25.97 23.63
CA GLY A 584 -17.24 -25.13 24.41
C GLY A 584 -17.23 -25.41 25.93
N LEU A 585 -16.29 -26.21 26.43
CA LEU A 585 -16.07 -26.42 27.86
C LEU A 585 -15.53 -25.15 28.54
N GLU A 586 -14.70 -24.39 27.85
CA GLU A 586 -14.28 -23.03 28.25
C GLU A 586 -14.87 -22.05 27.22
N THR A 587 -15.36 -20.91 27.71
CA THR A 587 -15.90 -19.83 26.85
C THR A 587 -15.51 -18.49 27.45
N ILE A 588 -15.35 -17.50 26.58
CA ILE A 588 -15.14 -16.11 27.04
C ILE A 588 -16.46 -15.61 27.60
N GLU A 589 -16.42 -15.22 28.87
CA GLU A 589 -17.60 -14.80 29.61
C GLU A 589 -18.16 -13.46 29.13
N VAL A 590 -19.48 -13.38 29.01
CA VAL A 590 -20.19 -12.15 28.66
C VAL A 590 -20.75 -11.56 29.97
N ALA A 591 -20.63 -10.26 30.16
CA ALA A 591 -21.21 -9.57 31.29
C ALA A 591 -22.74 -9.76 31.31
N ASP A 592 -23.31 -9.99 32.52
CA ASP A 592 -24.77 -10.17 32.68
C ASP A 592 -25.54 -8.87 32.40
N LEU A 593 -24.90 -7.73 32.66
CA LEU A 593 -25.45 -6.38 32.41
C LEU A 593 -24.43 -5.58 31.59
N ARG A 594 -24.91 -4.98 30.50
CA ARG A 594 -24.15 -4.02 29.74
C ARG A 594 -24.06 -2.69 30.47
N ARG A 595 -22.96 -1.95 30.26
CA ARG A 595 -22.86 -0.58 30.76
C ARG A 595 -23.92 0.29 30.09
N PRO A 596 -24.65 1.12 30.85
CA PRO A 596 -25.68 1.98 30.27
C PRO A 596 -25.04 3.09 29.42
N VAL A 597 -25.68 3.42 28.32
CA VAL A 597 -25.37 4.62 27.54
C VAL A 597 -25.77 5.84 28.38
N THR A 598 -24.81 6.76 28.57
CA THR A 598 -25.01 8.03 29.27
C THR A 598 -25.26 9.16 28.27
N ASP A 599 -25.64 10.36 28.78
CA ASP A 599 -25.80 11.57 27.91
C ASP A 599 -24.47 12.08 27.36
N ARG A 600 -23.32 11.53 27.80
CA ARG A 600 -22.00 11.86 27.24
C ARG A 600 -21.76 11.03 26.03
N VAL A 601 -21.91 11.65 24.86
CA VAL A 601 -21.70 11.00 23.56
C VAL A 601 -20.85 11.88 22.65
N LEU A 602 -20.09 11.27 21.74
CA LEU A 602 -19.61 11.92 20.56
C LEU A 602 -20.60 11.62 19.43
N ARG A 603 -21.15 12.65 18.79
CA ARG A 603 -22.05 12.51 17.67
C ARG A 603 -21.39 13.07 16.42
N LEU A 604 -21.08 12.21 15.47
CA LEU A 604 -20.52 12.54 14.16
C LEU A 604 -21.65 12.48 13.13
N THR A 605 -21.85 13.53 12.34
CA THR A 605 -22.90 13.61 11.32
C THR A 605 -22.31 13.79 9.94
N GLY A 606 -22.96 13.18 8.93
CA GLY A 606 -22.66 13.34 7.54
C GLY A 606 -21.29 12.83 7.10
N ALA A 607 -20.76 11.79 7.74
CA ALA A 607 -19.47 11.19 7.35
C ALA A 607 -19.56 10.56 5.95
N ARG A 608 -18.74 11.05 4.98
CA ARG A 608 -18.81 10.67 3.55
C ARG A 608 -17.45 10.55 2.86
N GLY A 609 -16.46 10.09 3.57
CA GLY A 609 -15.17 9.75 2.98
C GLY A 609 -15.19 8.39 2.28
N ASN A 610 -14.44 8.24 1.22
CA ASN A 610 -14.31 7.00 0.44
C ASN A 610 -15.68 6.41 0.06
N ASN A 611 -16.05 5.27 0.63
CA ASN A 611 -17.34 4.61 0.37
C ASN A 611 -18.45 4.95 1.37
N LEU A 612 -18.22 5.78 2.39
CA LEU A 612 -19.24 6.17 3.36
C LEU A 612 -20.34 7.01 2.71
N ARG A 613 -21.61 6.70 3.03
CA ARG A 613 -22.81 7.27 2.38
C ARG A 613 -23.43 8.43 3.15
N GLY A 614 -22.63 9.30 3.78
CA GLY A 614 -23.18 10.41 4.59
C GLY A 614 -23.86 9.90 5.85
N ILE A 615 -23.18 9.08 6.64
CA ILE A 615 -23.75 8.42 7.81
C ILE A 615 -23.61 9.28 9.07
N ASP A 616 -24.62 9.18 9.93
CA ASP A 616 -24.65 9.77 11.27
C ASP A 616 -24.38 8.67 12.28
N VAL A 617 -23.40 8.86 13.16
CA VAL A 617 -22.94 7.81 14.10
C VAL A 617 -22.78 8.39 15.49
N THR A 618 -23.27 7.65 16.50
CA THR A 618 -23.17 8.02 17.91
C THR A 618 -22.18 7.10 18.64
N PHE A 619 -21.20 7.69 19.34
CA PHE A 619 -20.23 6.96 20.15
C PHE A 619 -20.47 7.26 21.64
N PRO A 620 -21.12 6.36 22.42
CA PRO A 620 -21.33 6.55 23.84
C PRO A 620 -20.02 6.49 24.62
N LEU A 621 -19.71 7.55 25.36
CA LEU A 621 -18.47 7.65 26.12
C LEU A 621 -18.55 6.83 27.43
N GLY A 622 -17.40 6.32 27.90
CA GLY A 622 -17.30 5.45 29.08
C GLY A 622 -17.74 4.01 28.81
N THR A 623 -17.81 3.58 27.57
CA THR A 623 -18.22 2.22 27.17
C THR A 623 -17.17 1.56 26.27
N MET A 624 -17.32 0.25 26.09
CA MET A 624 -16.57 -0.52 25.07
C MET A 624 -17.41 -0.64 23.80
N ILE A 625 -16.98 0.06 22.74
CA ILE A 625 -17.66 0.15 21.46
C ILE A 625 -16.94 -0.75 20.47
N CYS A 626 -17.65 -1.63 19.77
CA CYS A 626 -17.12 -2.38 18.64
C CYS A 626 -17.70 -1.86 17.32
N VAL A 627 -16.81 -1.58 16.36
CA VAL A 627 -17.16 -1.22 14.98
C VAL A 627 -17.04 -2.48 14.13
N ALA A 628 -18.18 -3.03 13.73
CA ALA A 628 -18.33 -4.27 13.00
C ALA A 628 -18.72 -4.05 11.52
N GLY A 629 -18.70 -5.11 10.72
CA GLY A 629 -19.13 -5.14 9.33
C GLY A 629 -18.12 -5.91 8.46
N VAL A 630 -18.48 -6.21 7.23
CA VAL A 630 -17.64 -6.98 6.30
C VAL A 630 -16.34 -6.25 5.93
N SER A 631 -15.37 -6.98 5.36
CA SER A 631 -14.13 -6.36 4.87
C SER A 631 -14.44 -5.34 3.78
N GLY A 632 -13.78 -4.16 3.84
CA GLY A 632 -14.03 -3.06 2.88
C GLY A 632 -15.33 -2.27 3.08
N SER A 633 -16.12 -2.52 4.16
CA SER A 633 -17.40 -1.81 4.39
C SER A 633 -17.26 -0.33 4.78
N GLY A 634 -16.05 0.16 5.13
CA GLY A 634 -15.80 1.56 5.52
C GLY A 634 -15.47 1.77 7.01
N LYS A 635 -15.25 0.72 7.79
CA LYS A 635 -14.91 0.81 9.23
C LYS A 635 -13.67 1.67 9.50
N SER A 636 -12.56 1.39 8.81
CA SER A 636 -11.31 2.15 8.96
C SER A 636 -11.45 3.59 8.44
N THR A 637 -12.26 3.80 7.41
CA THR A 637 -12.60 5.13 6.89
C THR A 637 -13.31 5.96 7.95
N LEU A 638 -14.32 5.39 8.65
CA LEU A 638 -15.04 6.07 9.71
C LEU A 638 -14.13 6.39 10.90
N ILE A 639 -13.34 5.43 11.35
CA ILE A 639 -12.60 5.55 12.61
C ILE A 639 -11.21 6.15 12.40
N ASN A 640 -10.38 5.56 11.51
CA ASN A 640 -8.96 5.92 11.37
C ASN A 640 -8.74 7.16 10.47
N GLU A 641 -9.65 7.39 9.51
CA GLU A 641 -9.49 8.47 8.52
C GLU A 641 -10.46 9.65 8.76
N THR A 642 -11.50 9.46 9.56
CA THR A 642 -12.46 10.53 9.91
C THR A 642 -12.38 10.89 11.40
N LEU A 643 -12.81 9.99 12.32
CA LEU A 643 -12.90 10.30 13.74
C LEU A 643 -11.54 10.59 14.40
N LEU A 644 -10.54 9.75 14.17
CA LEU A 644 -9.21 9.90 14.77
C LEU A 644 -8.52 11.21 14.36
N PRO A 645 -8.50 11.62 13.09
CA PRO A 645 -7.98 12.94 12.70
C PRO A 645 -8.74 14.10 13.34
N ILE A 646 -10.08 14.07 13.41
CA ILE A 646 -10.87 15.12 14.08
C ILE A 646 -10.44 15.27 15.54
N LEU A 647 -10.39 14.16 16.29
CA LEU A 647 -9.95 14.18 17.69
C LEU A 647 -8.51 14.67 17.84
N SER A 648 -7.63 14.29 16.90
CA SER A 648 -6.22 14.69 16.90
C SER A 648 -6.04 16.18 16.56
N GLN A 649 -6.82 16.74 15.65
CA GLN A 649 -6.81 18.17 15.36
C GLN A 649 -7.30 18.97 16.57
N HIS A 650 -8.41 18.55 17.19
CA HIS A 650 -8.97 19.24 18.34
C HIS A 650 -8.02 19.23 19.56
N LEU A 651 -7.40 18.08 19.85
CA LEU A 651 -6.60 17.89 21.07
C LEU A 651 -5.13 18.29 20.92
N TYR A 652 -4.56 18.12 19.74
CA TYR A 652 -3.10 18.24 19.51
C TYR A 652 -2.72 19.16 18.37
N ALA A 653 -3.67 19.87 17.74
CA ALA A 653 -3.44 20.68 16.53
C ALA A 653 -2.71 19.89 15.43
N SER A 654 -3.11 18.61 15.22
CA SER A 654 -2.54 17.77 14.17
C SER A 654 -2.86 18.33 12.79
N LEU A 655 -1.89 18.28 11.88
CA LEU A 655 -2.05 18.73 10.48
C LEU A 655 -2.73 17.69 9.57
N ARG A 656 -3.12 16.55 10.12
CA ARG A 656 -3.80 15.50 9.34
C ARG A 656 -5.27 15.83 9.20
N ASP A 657 -5.72 16.09 7.97
CA ASP A 657 -7.12 16.38 7.68
C ASP A 657 -8.01 15.15 7.79
N PRO A 658 -9.19 15.29 8.42
CA PRO A 658 -10.22 14.28 8.40
C PRO A 658 -10.86 14.18 7.01
N LEU A 659 -11.38 13.02 6.66
CA LEU A 659 -12.25 12.88 5.50
C LEU A 659 -13.56 13.66 5.70
N PRO A 660 -14.27 14.02 4.61
CA PRO A 660 -15.44 14.91 4.65
C PRO A 660 -16.54 14.44 5.61
N TYR A 661 -17.02 15.34 6.45
CA TYR A 661 -18.13 15.19 7.40
C TYR A 661 -18.86 16.54 7.58
N ASP A 662 -20.05 16.53 8.18
CA ASP A 662 -20.78 17.78 8.42
C ASP A 662 -20.45 18.41 9.78
N THR A 663 -20.72 17.71 10.90
CA THR A 663 -20.43 18.20 12.24
C THR A 663 -20.04 17.10 13.22
N ILE A 664 -19.37 17.48 14.30
CA ILE A 664 -19.13 16.61 15.45
C ILE A 664 -19.46 17.35 16.72
N GLU A 665 -20.17 16.68 17.65
CA GLU A 665 -20.53 17.19 18.96
C GLU A 665 -19.91 16.35 20.07
N GLY A 666 -19.71 16.95 21.26
CA GLY A 666 -19.22 16.23 22.45
C GLY A 666 -17.71 16.18 22.61
N LEU A 667 -16.94 16.92 21.82
CA LEU A 667 -15.48 16.98 21.90
C LEU A 667 -14.96 17.44 23.28
N GLU A 668 -15.73 18.25 24.01
CA GLU A 668 -15.43 18.74 25.36
C GLU A 668 -15.35 17.63 26.43
N TYR A 669 -15.90 16.46 26.16
CA TYR A 669 -15.82 15.33 27.07
C TYR A 669 -14.54 14.51 26.93
N VAL A 670 -13.71 14.78 25.92
CA VAL A 670 -12.48 14.05 25.61
C VAL A 670 -11.26 14.92 25.85
N ASP A 671 -10.28 14.42 26.60
CA ASP A 671 -9.02 15.14 26.88
C ASP A 671 -7.79 14.49 26.22
N LYS A 672 -7.92 13.24 25.76
CA LYS A 672 -6.84 12.50 25.12
C LYS A 672 -7.38 11.44 24.16
N VAL A 673 -6.72 11.27 23.03
CA VAL A 673 -6.94 10.13 22.12
C VAL A 673 -5.66 9.30 22.00
N VAL A 674 -5.80 7.99 22.00
CA VAL A 674 -4.70 7.02 21.86
C VAL A 674 -5.06 6.00 20.81
N ALA A 675 -4.39 6.06 19.66
CA ALA A 675 -4.52 5.04 18.63
C ALA A 675 -3.48 3.93 18.84
N VAL A 676 -3.96 2.68 18.84
CA VAL A 676 -3.14 1.47 19.00
C VAL A 676 -3.33 0.60 17.76
N ASP A 677 -2.41 0.70 16.83
CA ASP A 677 -2.37 -0.03 15.59
C ASP A 677 -1.32 -1.16 15.60
N GLN A 678 -1.32 -2.00 14.56
CA GLN A 678 -0.39 -3.12 14.40
C GLN A 678 1.01 -2.70 13.92
N SER A 679 1.28 -1.42 13.71
CA SER A 679 2.58 -0.95 13.25
C SER A 679 3.69 -1.29 14.27
N PRO A 680 4.91 -1.62 13.82
CA PRO A 680 6.02 -1.92 14.71
C PRO A 680 6.30 -0.80 15.72
N ILE A 681 6.72 -1.14 16.95
CA ILE A 681 7.11 -0.18 18.00
C ILE A 681 8.37 0.64 17.65
N GLY A 682 8.97 0.37 16.49
CA GLY A 682 10.11 1.07 15.93
C GLY A 682 10.62 0.38 14.68
N ARG A 683 11.29 1.15 13.81
CA ARG A 683 11.75 0.68 12.49
C ARG A 683 13.18 0.13 12.48
N THR A 684 13.88 0.21 13.61
CA THR A 684 15.29 -0.18 13.70
C THR A 684 15.46 -1.35 14.66
N PRO A 685 16.49 -2.20 14.48
CA PRO A 685 16.83 -3.29 15.41
C PRO A 685 17.14 -2.82 16.84
N ARG A 686 17.35 -1.53 17.06
CA ARG A 686 17.60 -0.92 18.38
C ARG A 686 16.33 -0.71 19.19
N SER A 687 15.18 -0.58 18.54
CA SER A 687 13.90 -0.47 19.21
C SER A 687 13.52 -1.83 19.81
N ASN A 688 13.10 -1.84 21.08
CA ASN A 688 12.73 -3.05 21.81
C ASN A 688 11.67 -2.73 22.89
N PRO A 689 11.02 -3.73 23.49
CA PRO A 689 10.02 -3.55 24.53
C PRO A 689 10.49 -2.67 25.71
N ALA A 690 11.75 -2.88 26.16
CA ALA A 690 12.29 -2.13 27.30
C ALA A 690 12.49 -0.64 27.00
N THR A 691 12.91 -0.29 25.76
CA THR A 691 13.09 1.12 25.37
C THR A 691 11.74 1.80 25.14
N TYR A 692 10.79 1.12 24.48
CA TYR A 692 9.49 1.68 24.15
C TYR A 692 8.65 2.00 25.41
N THR A 693 8.62 1.11 26.38
CA THR A 693 7.88 1.30 27.66
C THR A 693 8.60 2.21 28.64
N GLY A 694 9.84 2.61 28.31
CA GLY A 694 10.68 3.46 29.17
C GLY A 694 11.30 2.74 30.37
N VAL A 695 11.05 1.45 30.59
CA VAL A 695 11.63 0.68 31.71
C VAL A 695 13.17 0.60 31.61
N PHE A 696 13.72 0.66 30.39
CA PHE A 696 15.16 0.66 30.19
C PHE A 696 15.88 1.89 30.78
N THR A 697 15.21 3.02 30.86
CA THR A 697 15.76 4.22 31.52
C THR A 697 15.94 3.99 33.02
N ASP A 698 14.96 3.36 33.65
CA ASP A 698 15.02 3.02 35.08
C ASP A 698 16.11 1.95 35.33
N ILE A 699 16.25 0.94 34.45
CA ILE A 699 17.31 -0.07 34.51
C ILE A 699 18.70 0.59 34.39
N ARG A 700 18.89 1.48 33.43
CA ARG A 700 20.18 2.21 33.28
C ARG A 700 20.53 3.00 34.55
N ASN A 701 19.55 3.71 35.12
CA ASN A 701 19.75 4.49 36.34
C ASN A 701 20.14 3.58 37.53
N LEU A 702 19.56 2.39 37.62
CA LEU A 702 19.94 1.39 38.60
C LEU A 702 21.41 0.98 38.46
N PHE A 703 21.86 0.68 37.21
CA PHE A 703 23.24 0.31 36.93
C PHE A 703 24.24 1.45 37.21
N VAL A 704 23.87 2.70 36.96
CA VAL A 704 24.68 3.88 37.34
C VAL A 704 24.82 4.00 38.84
N GLY A 705 23.79 3.63 39.61
CA GLY A 705 23.80 3.68 41.08
C GLY A 705 24.71 2.67 41.76
N LEU A 706 25.20 1.63 41.02
CA LEU A 706 26.06 0.59 41.58
C LEU A 706 27.44 1.11 42.01
N PRO A 707 28.04 0.55 43.06
CA PRO A 707 29.35 0.98 43.58
C PRO A 707 30.44 0.96 42.50
N GLU A 708 30.50 -0.05 41.68
CA GLU A 708 31.47 -0.20 40.60
C GLU A 708 31.33 0.87 39.52
N SER A 709 30.08 1.23 39.15
CA SER A 709 29.80 2.32 38.20
C SER A 709 30.23 3.67 38.76
N LYS A 710 29.98 3.91 40.04
CA LYS A 710 30.40 5.16 40.74
C LYS A 710 31.90 5.27 40.81
N MET A 711 32.63 4.21 41.16
CA MET A 711 34.09 4.17 41.17
C MET A 711 34.72 4.50 39.81
N ARG A 712 34.09 4.01 38.72
CA ARG A 712 34.55 4.24 37.35
C ARG A 712 34.01 5.54 36.72
N GLY A 713 33.18 6.29 37.46
CA GLY A 713 32.58 7.56 36.98
C GLY A 713 31.60 7.37 35.83
N TYR A 714 30.92 6.22 35.73
CA TYR A 714 30.02 5.92 34.65
C TYR A 714 28.71 6.70 34.74
N LYS A 715 28.32 7.36 33.64
CA LYS A 715 27.08 8.12 33.50
C LYS A 715 26.02 7.27 32.77
N PRO A 716 24.71 7.66 32.78
CA PRO A 716 23.64 6.92 32.10
C PRO A 716 23.89 6.60 30.62
N GLY A 717 24.65 7.46 29.91
CA GLY A 717 25.03 7.23 28.52
C GLY A 717 25.91 5.99 28.34
N ARG A 718 26.74 5.62 29.34
CA ARG A 718 27.58 4.40 29.30
C ARG A 718 26.75 3.11 29.10
N PHE A 719 25.58 3.07 29.71
CA PHE A 719 24.63 1.95 29.64
C PHE A 719 23.60 2.08 28.53
N SER A 720 23.83 2.99 27.56
CA SER A 720 23.01 3.14 26.37
C SER A 720 23.70 2.51 25.15
N PHE A 721 23.02 1.63 24.46
CA PHE A 721 23.50 1.08 23.19
C PHE A 721 23.31 2.03 21.99
N ASN A 722 22.65 3.17 22.19
CA ASN A 722 22.46 4.20 21.15
C ASN A 722 23.56 5.27 21.11
N VAL A 723 24.32 5.41 22.21
CA VAL A 723 25.34 6.46 22.39
C VAL A 723 26.72 5.83 22.41
N SER A 724 27.70 6.48 21.78
CA SER A 724 29.12 6.06 21.83
C SER A 724 29.67 6.03 23.25
N GLY A 725 30.72 5.24 23.48
CA GLY A 725 31.43 5.09 24.74
C GLY A 725 31.11 3.82 25.53
N GLY A 726 29.87 3.31 25.50
CA GLY A 726 29.52 2.04 26.18
C GLY A 726 29.04 0.96 25.25
N ARG A 727 28.60 1.31 24.03
CA ARG A 727 28.17 0.38 23.01
C ARG A 727 29.35 -0.33 22.30
N CYS A 728 29.07 -1.44 21.66
CA CYS A 728 30.00 -2.04 20.71
C CYS A 728 30.07 -1.16 19.46
N GLU A 729 31.23 -0.60 19.15
CA GLU A 729 31.37 0.31 18.01
C GLU A 729 31.35 -0.45 16.66
N THR A 730 31.75 -1.72 16.61
CA THR A 730 31.71 -2.54 15.37
C THR A 730 30.31 -2.69 14.80
N CYS A 731 29.30 -2.90 15.64
CA CYS A 731 27.90 -2.97 15.23
C CYS A 731 27.13 -1.70 15.61
N SER A 732 27.78 -0.66 16.11
CA SER A 732 27.14 0.60 16.57
C SER A 732 25.98 0.36 17.54
N GLY A 733 26.07 -0.69 18.38
CA GLY A 733 25.03 -1.07 19.35
C GLY A 733 23.84 -1.85 18.79
N ASN A 734 23.82 -2.22 17.50
CA ASN A 734 22.76 -3.03 16.91
C ASN A 734 22.76 -4.48 17.44
N GLY A 735 23.93 -5.03 17.78
CA GLY A 735 24.12 -6.43 18.14
C GLY A 735 24.30 -7.35 16.92
N TYR A 736 23.86 -6.91 15.74
CA TYR A 736 23.86 -7.64 14.48
C TYR A 736 24.46 -6.78 13.37
N LYS A 737 25.00 -7.44 12.34
CA LYS A 737 25.35 -6.83 11.04
C LYS A 737 24.29 -7.24 10.03
N THR A 738 23.78 -6.30 9.27
CA THR A 738 22.88 -6.58 8.15
C THR A 738 23.72 -6.96 6.95
N ILE A 739 23.45 -8.12 6.37
CA ILE A 739 24.00 -8.57 5.10
C ILE A 739 22.89 -8.35 4.07
N GLU A 740 23.08 -7.33 3.21
CA GLU A 740 22.14 -7.00 2.15
C GLU A 740 22.19 -8.09 1.07
N MET A 741 21.02 -8.60 0.70
CA MET A 741 20.85 -9.64 -0.31
C MET A 741 20.03 -9.06 -1.48
N ASN A 742 20.62 -8.95 -2.67
CA ASN A 742 20.03 -8.25 -3.82
C ASN A 742 18.63 -8.74 -4.23
N PHE A 743 18.29 -10.01 -4.02
CA PHE A 743 17.00 -10.62 -4.44
C PHE A 743 16.28 -11.39 -3.32
N LEU A 744 16.87 -11.45 -2.12
CA LEU A 744 16.31 -12.11 -0.95
C LEU A 744 16.19 -11.11 0.21
N PRO A 745 15.41 -11.40 1.25
CA PRO A 745 15.39 -10.58 2.46
C PRO A 745 16.77 -10.48 3.09
N ASP A 746 17.12 -9.32 3.63
CA ASP A 746 18.38 -9.08 4.32
C ASP A 746 18.58 -10.06 5.49
N VAL A 747 19.79 -10.58 5.62
CA VAL A 747 20.16 -11.50 6.70
C VAL A 747 20.84 -10.73 7.84
N LEU A 748 20.35 -10.95 9.06
CA LEU A 748 20.92 -10.38 10.28
C LEU A 748 21.91 -11.38 10.91
N ALA A 749 23.22 -11.18 10.74
CA ALA A 749 24.26 -12.00 11.37
C ALA A 749 24.68 -11.41 12.72
N PRO A 750 24.85 -12.21 13.80
CA PRO A 750 25.37 -11.71 15.07
C PRO A 750 26.74 -11.04 14.91
N CYS A 751 26.94 -9.92 15.59
CA CYS A 751 28.22 -9.21 15.55
C CYS A 751 29.33 -10.06 16.16
N GLU A 752 30.40 -10.32 15.43
CA GLU A 752 31.54 -11.17 15.85
C GLU A 752 32.21 -10.68 17.13
N VAL A 753 32.27 -9.34 17.34
CA VAL A 753 32.95 -8.71 18.48
C VAL A 753 32.12 -8.81 19.75
N CYS A 754 30.84 -8.45 19.71
CA CYS A 754 29.98 -8.43 20.89
C CYS A 754 29.06 -9.64 21.00
N GLN A 755 29.02 -10.51 20.00
CA GLN A 755 28.19 -11.74 19.97
C GLN A 755 26.73 -11.47 20.34
N GLY A 756 26.15 -10.43 19.76
CA GLY A 756 24.77 -10.03 20.03
C GLY A 756 24.56 -9.16 21.29
N LYS A 757 25.56 -8.99 22.15
CA LYS A 757 25.41 -8.31 23.44
C LYS A 757 25.30 -6.78 23.39
N ARG A 758 25.52 -6.15 22.23
CA ARG A 758 25.35 -4.70 21.95
C ARG A 758 26.35 -3.77 22.64
N TYR A 759 27.05 -4.19 23.68
CA TYR A 759 27.96 -3.36 24.51
C TYR A 759 29.43 -3.81 24.38
N ASN A 760 30.33 -2.90 24.76
CA ASN A 760 31.73 -3.23 24.90
C ASN A 760 32.01 -4.02 26.20
N ARG A 761 33.17 -4.67 26.27
CA ARG A 761 33.55 -5.54 27.37
C ARG A 761 33.50 -4.84 28.74
N GLU A 762 34.00 -3.63 28.82
CA GLU A 762 34.10 -2.88 30.09
C GLU A 762 32.72 -2.53 30.67
N THR A 763 31.72 -2.23 29.82
CA THR A 763 30.33 -1.99 30.26
C THR A 763 29.69 -3.28 30.79
N LEU A 764 30.03 -4.44 30.21
CA LEU A 764 29.50 -5.74 30.60
C LEU A 764 30.10 -6.25 31.93
N GLU A 765 31.22 -5.70 32.39
CA GLU A 765 31.80 -6.05 33.69
C GLU A 765 30.91 -5.60 34.86
N VAL A 766 30.21 -4.47 34.73
CA VAL A 766 29.29 -4.00 35.77
C VAL A 766 28.07 -4.90 35.90
N ARG A 767 27.85 -5.43 37.11
CA ARG A 767 26.84 -6.46 37.36
C ARG A 767 25.93 -6.08 38.54
N PHE A 768 24.63 -6.29 38.34
CA PHE A 768 23.60 -6.25 39.36
C PHE A 768 23.08 -7.65 39.62
N LYS A 769 23.16 -8.14 40.86
CA LYS A 769 22.84 -9.55 41.22
C LYS A 769 23.50 -10.57 40.27
N GLY A 770 24.78 -10.33 39.92
CA GLY A 770 25.54 -11.22 39.04
C GLY A 770 25.23 -11.10 37.53
N LYS A 771 24.27 -10.26 37.10
CA LYS A 771 23.88 -10.08 35.70
C LYS A 771 24.36 -8.75 35.16
N SER A 772 24.93 -8.74 33.95
CA SER A 772 25.26 -7.54 33.19
C SER A 772 24.00 -6.90 32.58
N ILE A 773 24.12 -5.67 32.09
CA ILE A 773 23.01 -5.01 31.42
C ILE A 773 22.53 -5.75 30.12
N ALA A 774 23.43 -6.42 29.42
CA ALA A 774 23.09 -7.26 28.28
C ALA A 774 22.31 -8.53 28.72
N ASP A 775 22.73 -9.16 29.83
CA ASP A 775 22.00 -10.31 30.38
C ASP A 775 20.59 -9.93 30.83
N VAL A 776 20.40 -8.69 31.33
CA VAL A 776 19.07 -8.16 31.67
C VAL A 776 18.20 -7.95 30.42
N LEU A 777 18.78 -7.45 29.35
CA LEU A 777 18.03 -7.31 28.07
C LEU A 777 17.65 -8.67 27.44
N ASP A 778 18.44 -9.72 27.73
CA ASP A 778 18.15 -11.08 27.25
C ASP A 778 17.16 -11.84 28.15
N MET A 779 16.79 -11.30 29.30
CA MET A 779 15.74 -11.87 30.15
C MET A 779 14.39 -11.76 29.50
N THR A 780 13.55 -12.81 29.65
CA THR A 780 12.10 -12.70 29.41
C THR A 780 11.47 -11.76 30.44
N ILE A 781 10.33 -11.16 30.07
CA ILE A 781 9.60 -10.28 31.00
C ILE A 781 9.25 -11.01 32.30
N ASN A 782 8.85 -12.30 32.26
CA ASN A 782 8.61 -13.10 33.45
C ASN A 782 9.86 -13.22 34.35
N ALA A 783 11.00 -13.56 33.77
CA ALA A 783 12.26 -13.63 34.52
C ALA A 783 12.70 -12.28 35.07
N ALA A 784 12.43 -11.19 34.33
CA ALA A 784 12.73 -9.85 34.78
C ALA A 784 11.81 -9.38 35.94
N VAL A 785 10.54 -9.77 35.96
CA VAL A 785 9.60 -9.51 37.08
C VAL A 785 10.17 -10.15 38.37
N GLU A 786 10.61 -11.40 38.35
CA GLU A 786 11.22 -12.10 39.49
C GLU A 786 12.56 -11.44 39.88
N PHE A 787 13.42 -11.12 38.90
CA PHE A 787 14.72 -10.51 39.13
C PHE A 787 14.63 -9.14 39.79
N PHE A 788 13.68 -8.31 39.40
CA PHE A 788 13.45 -6.96 39.92
C PHE A 788 12.35 -6.88 41.00
N ALA A 789 11.99 -7.99 41.63
CA ALA A 789 10.93 -8.05 42.66
C ALA A 789 11.06 -7.01 43.78
N HIS A 790 12.33 -6.63 44.12
CA HIS A 790 12.63 -5.63 45.17
C HIS A 790 12.94 -4.24 44.64
N VAL A 791 12.61 -3.93 43.37
CA VAL A 791 12.82 -2.63 42.74
C VAL A 791 11.46 -2.09 42.21
N PRO A 792 10.64 -1.43 43.06
CA PRO A 792 9.23 -1.17 42.81
C PRO A 792 8.92 -0.42 41.52
N HIS A 793 9.73 0.58 41.16
CA HIS A 793 9.53 1.39 39.96
C HIS A 793 9.79 0.64 38.66
N ILE A 794 10.76 -0.30 38.64
CA ILE A 794 10.98 -1.21 37.50
C ILE A 794 9.90 -2.28 37.47
N LEU A 795 9.63 -2.90 38.65
CA LEU A 795 8.65 -3.98 38.80
C LEU A 795 7.25 -3.57 38.28
N LYS A 796 6.77 -2.38 38.67
CA LYS A 796 5.46 -1.89 38.24
C LYS A 796 5.28 -1.88 36.71
N ARG A 797 6.29 -1.42 35.96
CA ARG A 797 6.23 -1.38 34.50
C ARG A 797 6.34 -2.78 33.87
N LEU A 798 7.15 -3.66 34.45
CA LEU A 798 7.28 -5.04 33.99
C LEU A 798 6.01 -5.86 34.26
N GLN A 799 5.32 -5.64 35.37
CA GLN A 799 4.06 -6.29 35.68
C GLN A 799 2.98 -5.96 34.67
N VAL A 800 2.89 -4.71 34.20
CA VAL A 800 1.92 -4.33 33.13
C VAL A 800 2.22 -5.10 31.84
N LEU A 801 3.50 -5.25 31.46
CA LEU A 801 3.88 -6.05 30.28
C LEU A 801 3.54 -7.54 30.47
N GLN A 802 3.67 -8.07 31.68
CA GLN A 802 3.27 -9.44 32.01
C GLN A 802 1.76 -9.61 31.96
N GLU A 803 1.00 -8.66 32.51
CA GLU A 803 -0.46 -8.67 32.54
C GLU A 803 -1.10 -8.66 31.13
N VAL A 804 -0.47 -8.01 30.15
CA VAL A 804 -0.92 -8.04 28.75
C VAL A 804 -0.53 -9.33 28.01
N GLY A 805 -0.04 -10.36 28.73
CA GLY A 805 0.28 -11.65 28.16
C GLY A 805 1.64 -11.71 27.44
N LEU A 806 2.54 -10.73 27.65
CA LEU A 806 3.85 -10.66 26.99
C LEU A 806 5.00 -11.22 27.81
N GLY A 807 4.70 -11.99 28.86
CA GLY A 807 5.68 -12.53 29.79
C GLY A 807 6.82 -13.38 29.16
N TYR A 808 6.58 -13.95 27.99
CA TYR A 808 7.53 -14.79 27.24
C TYR A 808 8.53 -14.00 26.40
N ILE A 809 8.25 -12.74 26.06
CA ILE A 809 9.10 -11.89 25.21
C ILE A 809 10.35 -11.45 25.99
N LYS A 810 11.50 -11.34 25.31
CA LYS A 810 12.72 -10.78 25.91
C LYS A 810 12.63 -9.25 25.95
N LEU A 811 13.15 -8.64 27.03
CA LEU A 811 13.19 -7.17 27.17
C LEU A 811 13.91 -6.45 26.02
N GLY A 812 15.00 -7.03 25.52
CA GLY A 812 15.80 -6.50 24.43
C GLY A 812 15.46 -7.07 23.05
N GLN A 813 14.32 -7.77 22.88
CA GLN A 813 13.91 -8.32 21.59
C GLN A 813 13.70 -7.19 20.57
N SER A 814 14.30 -7.35 19.39
CA SER A 814 14.18 -6.33 18.33
C SER A 814 12.73 -6.13 17.89
N SER A 815 12.33 -4.89 17.67
CA SER A 815 11.00 -4.56 17.13
C SER A 815 10.71 -5.22 15.77
N THR A 816 11.74 -5.50 14.98
CA THR A 816 11.61 -6.15 13.67
C THR A 816 11.27 -7.63 13.73
N THR A 817 11.45 -8.27 14.91
CA THR A 817 11.14 -9.69 15.14
C THR A 817 9.83 -9.89 15.92
N LEU A 818 9.15 -8.81 16.29
CA LEU A 818 7.85 -8.85 16.95
C LEU A 818 6.72 -9.00 15.91
N SER A 819 5.70 -9.78 16.26
CA SER A 819 4.45 -9.81 15.49
C SER A 819 3.66 -8.50 15.63
N GLY A 820 2.71 -8.26 14.72
CA GLY A 820 1.81 -7.11 14.81
C GLY A 820 1.05 -7.05 16.14
N GLY A 821 0.49 -8.17 16.57
CA GLY A 821 -0.23 -8.26 17.85
C GLY A 821 0.66 -8.07 19.07
N GLU A 822 1.91 -8.56 19.05
CA GLU A 822 2.88 -8.30 20.13
C GLU A 822 3.23 -6.80 20.23
N SER A 823 3.48 -6.16 19.09
CA SER A 823 3.75 -4.72 19.00
C SER A 823 2.58 -3.90 19.56
N GLN A 824 1.37 -4.26 19.20
CA GLN A 824 0.14 -3.62 19.67
C GLN A 824 -0.04 -3.76 21.20
N ARG A 825 0.18 -4.97 21.75
CA ARG A 825 0.12 -5.21 23.21
C ARG A 825 1.20 -4.45 23.97
N ILE A 826 2.42 -4.26 23.40
CA ILE A 826 3.46 -3.41 24.00
C ILE A 826 3.01 -1.94 24.03
N LYS A 827 2.39 -1.43 22.97
CA LYS A 827 1.82 -0.08 22.93
C LYS A 827 0.76 0.09 24.01
N LEU A 828 -0.17 -0.86 24.09
CA LEU A 828 -1.22 -0.87 25.13
C LEU A 828 -0.63 -0.89 26.53
N ALA A 829 0.36 -1.75 26.81
CA ALA A 829 1.06 -1.80 28.10
C ALA A 829 1.72 -0.47 28.48
N SER A 830 2.33 0.20 27.48
CA SER A 830 2.93 1.52 27.69
C SER A 830 1.91 2.57 28.11
N GLU A 831 0.70 2.56 27.53
CA GLU A 831 -0.37 3.48 27.93
C GLU A 831 -0.97 3.14 29.29
N LEU A 832 -1.19 1.85 29.59
CA LEU A 832 -1.68 1.38 30.90
C LEU A 832 -0.76 1.74 32.06
N ALA A 833 0.55 1.84 31.80
CA ALA A 833 1.53 2.23 32.81
C ALA A 833 1.50 3.74 33.14
N LYS A 834 0.86 4.57 32.30
CA LYS A 834 0.70 6.01 32.51
C LYS A 834 -0.49 6.30 33.44
N ARG A 835 -0.51 7.50 34.00
CA ARG A 835 -1.66 8.00 34.78
C ARG A 835 -2.75 8.40 33.78
N ASP A 836 -3.98 7.91 33.97
CA ASP A 836 -5.12 8.28 33.12
C ASP A 836 -6.03 9.31 33.83
N THR A 837 -6.86 9.98 33.04
CA THR A 837 -7.81 11.01 33.49
C THR A 837 -9.24 10.51 33.55
N GLY A 838 -9.52 9.31 33.01
CA GLY A 838 -10.88 8.79 32.87
C GLY A 838 -11.69 9.43 31.73
N LYS A 839 -11.06 10.22 30.87
CA LYS A 839 -11.65 10.88 29.69
C LYS A 839 -10.90 10.57 28.39
N THR A 840 -10.10 9.53 28.40
CA THR A 840 -9.30 9.12 27.24
C THR A 840 -10.12 8.23 26.31
N VAL A 841 -10.03 8.50 25.01
CA VAL A 841 -10.57 7.63 23.95
C VAL A 841 -9.43 6.76 23.41
N TYR A 842 -9.54 5.45 23.59
CA TYR A 842 -8.64 4.45 23.02
C TYR A 842 -9.25 3.91 21.73
N ILE A 843 -8.50 3.96 20.63
CA ILE A 843 -8.90 3.40 19.34
C ILE A 843 -7.97 2.23 19.03
N LEU A 844 -8.53 1.03 18.89
CA LEU A 844 -7.79 -0.19 18.59
C LEU A 844 -8.26 -0.76 17.25
N ASP A 845 -7.29 -1.11 16.41
CA ASP A 845 -7.55 -1.68 15.09
C ASP A 845 -7.15 -3.17 15.11
N GLU A 846 -8.14 -4.04 14.97
CA GLU A 846 -8.02 -5.51 14.99
C GLU A 846 -7.08 -6.06 16.09
N PRO A 847 -7.32 -5.76 17.39
CA PRO A 847 -6.39 -6.12 18.45
C PRO A 847 -6.32 -7.62 18.77
N THR A 848 -7.18 -8.46 18.21
CA THR A 848 -7.17 -9.91 18.41
C THR A 848 -6.34 -10.68 17.39
N THR A 849 -5.72 -9.98 16.45
CA THR A 849 -4.84 -10.57 15.43
C THR A 849 -3.75 -11.43 16.04
N GLY A 850 -3.65 -12.70 15.60
CA GLY A 850 -2.64 -13.65 16.08
C GLY A 850 -2.81 -14.10 17.54
N LEU A 851 -3.99 -13.92 18.13
CA LEU A 851 -4.25 -14.28 19.51
C LEU A 851 -5.05 -15.58 19.63
N HIS A 852 -4.56 -16.48 20.48
CA HIS A 852 -5.33 -17.61 20.93
C HIS A 852 -6.51 -17.14 21.83
N PHE A 853 -7.58 -17.94 21.96
CA PHE A 853 -8.77 -17.64 22.79
C PHE A 853 -8.42 -17.16 24.21
N GLU A 854 -7.45 -17.79 24.86
CA GLU A 854 -6.97 -17.41 26.19
C GLU A 854 -6.33 -16.00 26.19
N ASP A 855 -5.55 -15.67 25.14
CA ASP A 855 -4.94 -14.35 25.01
C ASP A 855 -6.03 -13.27 24.78
N ILE A 856 -7.10 -13.61 24.04
CA ILE A 856 -8.27 -12.72 23.84
C ILE A 856 -8.99 -12.49 25.18
N ARG A 857 -9.16 -13.52 26.00
CA ARG A 857 -9.75 -13.39 27.34
C ARG A 857 -8.95 -12.42 28.21
N VAL A 858 -7.63 -12.53 28.20
CA VAL A 858 -6.74 -11.63 28.93
C VAL A 858 -6.87 -10.20 28.40
N LEU A 859 -6.85 -10.00 27.08
CA LEU A 859 -7.00 -8.69 26.42
C LEU A 859 -8.33 -8.02 26.82
N LEU A 860 -9.44 -8.74 26.72
CA LEU A 860 -10.77 -8.21 27.11
C LEU A 860 -10.82 -7.80 28.57
N GLY A 861 -10.19 -8.57 29.49
CA GLY A 861 -10.05 -8.19 30.88
C GLY A 861 -9.31 -6.86 31.07
N ILE A 862 -8.31 -6.58 30.25
CA ILE A 862 -7.57 -5.32 30.28
C ILE A 862 -8.41 -4.16 29.75
N LEU A 863 -9.09 -4.36 28.61
CA LEU A 863 -9.94 -3.34 27.99
C LEU A 863 -11.11 -2.96 28.92
N ASN A 864 -11.72 -3.94 29.56
CA ASN A 864 -12.75 -3.70 30.58
C ASN A 864 -12.24 -2.85 31.75
N ARG A 865 -11.02 -3.10 32.26
CA ARG A 865 -10.41 -2.27 33.32
C ARG A 865 -10.18 -0.82 32.88
N LEU A 866 -9.87 -0.57 31.59
CA LEU A 866 -9.77 0.79 31.05
C LEU A 866 -11.14 1.50 31.08
N VAL A 867 -12.18 0.80 30.65
CA VAL A 867 -13.55 1.35 30.63
C VAL A 867 -14.05 1.59 32.09
N GLU A 868 -13.78 0.68 33.04
CA GLU A 868 -14.11 0.84 34.44
C GLU A 868 -13.49 2.07 35.10
N ARG A 869 -12.36 2.56 34.56
CA ARG A 869 -11.72 3.82 34.98
C ARG A 869 -12.36 5.07 34.35
N GLY A 870 -13.43 4.92 33.56
CA GLY A 870 -14.18 5.99 32.91
C GLY A 870 -13.74 6.29 31.47
N ASN A 871 -12.74 5.59 30.94
CA ASN A 871 -12.27 5.77 29.54
C ASN A 871 -13.23 5.15 28.54
N THR A 872 -13.16 5.58 27.30
CA THR A 872 -13.87 4.99 26.16
C THR A 872 -12.93 4.13 25.34
N VAL A 873 -13.38 2.95 24.95
CA VAL A 873 -12.60 2.04 24.09
C VAL A 873 -13.39 1.77 22.82
N ILE A 874 -12.85 2.17 21.67
CA ILE A 874 -13.41 1.93 20.34
C ILE A 874 -12.53 0.88 19.65
N ILE A 875 -13.13 -0.22 19.21
CA ILE A 875 -12.44 -1.37 18.64
C ILE A 875 -12.99 -1.65 17.24
N ILE A 876 -12.15 -1.63 16.22
CA ILE A 876 -12.51 -2.18 14.91
C ILE A 876 -12.22 -3.67 14.96
N GLU A 877 -13.26 -4.52 14.83
CA GLU A 877 -13.11 -5.96 15.02
C GLU A 877 -14.11 -6.81 14.23
N HIS A 878 -13.66 -8.05 13.94
CA HIS A 878 -14.47 -9.11 13.34
C HIS A 878 -14.65 -10.31 14.27
N ASN A 879 -13.83 -10.40 15.32
CA ASN A 879 -13.86 -11.50 16.26
C ASN A 879 -15.14 -11.52 17.08
N LEU A 880 -15.91 -12.62 17.01
CA LEU A 880 -17.21 -12.75 17.66
C LEU A 880 -17.13 -12.71 19.19
N ASP A 881 -16.02 -13.15 19.78
CA ASP A 881 -15.78 -13.09 21.23
C ASP A 881 -15.67 -11.65 21.73
N VAL A 882 -15.05 -10.77 20.93
CA VAL A 882 -14.98 -9.33 21.23
C VAL A 882 -16.33 -8.69 21.01
N LEU A 883 -16.99 -8.95 19.89
CA LEU A 883 -18.31 -8.41 19.58
C LEU A 883 -19.35 -8.76 20.66
N LYS A 884 -19.42 -10.03 21.08
CA LYS A 884 -20.35 -10.42 22.15
C LYS A 884 -20.04 -9.80 23.51
N SER A 885 -18.79 -9.36 23.74
CA SER A 885 -18.33 -8.76 24.99
C SER A 885 -18.45 -7.23 25.01
N ALA A 886 -18.71 -6.57 23.89
CA ALA A 886 -18.86 -5.12 23.78
C ALA A 886 -20.12 -4.61 24.49
N ASP A 887 -20.09 -3.36 24.95
CA ASP A 887 -21.29 -2.68 25.50
C ASP A 887 -22.16 -2.16 24.36
N TYR A 888 -21.54 -1.70 23.28
CA TYR A 888 -22.19 -1.08 22.12
C TYR A 888 -21.53 -1.54 20.81
N ILE A 889 -22.35 -1.76 19.79
CA ILE A 889 -21.88 -2.14 18.45
C ILE A 889 -22.38 -1.10 17.45
N ILE A 890 -21.48 -0.72 16.53
CA ILE A 890 -21.77 0.07 15.33
C ILE A 890 -21.46 -0.84 14.15
N GLU A 891 -22.45 -1.18 13.33
CA GLU A 891 -22.25 -2.03 12.16
C GLU A 891 -22.39 -1.24 10.86
N ILE A 892 -21.36 -1.32 10.01
CA ILE A 892 -21.29 -0.68 8.69
C ILE A 892 -21.31 -1.76 7.62
N GLY A 893 -22.16 -1.56 6.60
CA GLY A 893 -22.35 -2.52 5.51
C GLY A 893 -23.28 -2.03 4.42
N PRO A 894 -24.05 -2.95 3.79
CA PRO A 894 -24.08 -4.42 4.01
C PRO A 894 -22.91 -5.15 3.37
N GLU A 895 -22.32 -4.58 2.33
CA GLU A 895 -21.21 -5.17 1.55
C GLU A 895 -19.92 -4.34 1.67
N GLY A 896 -18.86 -4.76 0.98
CA GLY A 896 -17.63 -3.99 0.80
C GLY A 896 -17.70 -3.08 -0.44
N GLY A 897 -16.79 -2.09 -0.52
CA GLY A 897 -16.66 -1.20 -1.66
C GLY A 897 -17.85 -0.27 -1.84
N LYS A 898 -18.29 -0.05 -3.09
CA LYS A 898 -19.39 0.87 -3.43
C LYS A 898 -20.74 0.45 -2.86
N ASP A 899 -20.95 -0.83 -2.61
CA ASP A 899 -22.19 -1.36 -2.03
C ASP A 899 -22.18 -1.34 -0.50
N GLY A 900 -21.07 -0.90 0.10
CA GLY A 900 -20.90 -0.67 1.54
C GLY A 900 -21.23 0.74 1.98
N GLY A 901 -20.67 1.13 3.12
CA GLY A 901 -20.64 2.50 3.62
C GLY A 901 -21.94 3.01 4.26
N ALA A 902 -22.95 2.17 4.43
CA ALA A 902 -24.17 2.52 5.14
C ALA A 902 -24.09 2.11 6.62
N LEU A 903 -24.67 2.88 7.51
CA LEU A 903 -24.90 2.47 8.91
C LEU A 903 -26.08 1.48 8.93
N LEU A 904 -25.80 0.22 9.30
CA LEU A 904 -26.83 -0.81 9.41
C LEU A 904 -27.47 -0.87 10.80
N PHE A 905 -26.65 -0.65 11.82
CA PHE A 905 -27.10 -0.75 13.19
C PHE A 905 -26.18 0.01 14.15
N GLU A 906 -26.76 0.59 15.18
CA GLU A 906 -26.07 1.05 16.39
C GLU A 906 -26.87 0.64 17.62
N GLY A 907 -26.22 0.06 18.64
CA GLY A 907 -26.89 -0.43 19.85
C GLY A 907 -26.15 -1.59 20.53
N THR A 908 -26.88 -2.36 21.33
CA THR A 908 -26.31 -3.50 22.07
C THR A 908 -26.08 -4.72 21.18
N PRO A 909 -25.15 -5.62 21.52
CA PRO A 909 -24.95 -6.88 20.79
C PRO A 909 -26.21 -7.71 20.63
N GLU A 910 -27.07 -7.74 21.64
CA GLU A 910 -28.36 -8.44 21.60
C GLU A 910 -29.32 -7.79 20.57
N GLY A 911 -29.30 -6.45 20.45
CA GLY A 911 -30.10 -5.71 19.47
C GLY A 911 -29.68 -6.05 18.04
N LEU A 912 -28.39 -6.15 17.78
CA LEU A 912 -27.86 -6.48 16.45
C LEU A 912 -28.39 -7.84 15.95
N THR A 913 -28.59 -8.83 16.81
CA THR A 913 -29.09 -10.15 16.42
C THR A 913 -30.51 -10.14 15.82
N GLN A 914 -31.24 -9.02 15.95
CA GLN A 914 -32.60 -8.86 15.39
C GLN A 914 -32.59 -8.16 14.01
N VAL A 915 -31.45 -7.69 13.54
CA VAL A 915 -31.33 -6.97 12.27
C VAL A 915 -31.21 -7.97 11.12
N LYS A 916 -32.19 -7.99 10.21
CA LYS A 916 -32.26 -8.98 9.12
C LYS A 916 -31.18 -8.81 8.08
N ASP A 917 -30.80 -7.57 7.78
CA ASP A 917 -29.86 -7.23 6.72
C ASP A 917 -28.40 -7.19 7.22
N SER A 918 -28.16 -7.53 8.48
CA SER A 918 -26.82 -7.59 9.08
C SER A 918 -26.10 -8.88 8.70
N PRO A 919 -24.94 -8.80 8.04
CA PRO A 919 -24.10 -9.96 7.77
C PRO A 919 -23.51 -10.58 9.05
N THR A 920 -23.39 -9.82 10.14
CA THR A 920 -22.82 -10.24 11.43
C THR A 920 -23.85 -10.91 12.32
N ALA A 921 -25.12 -10.53 12.24
CA ALA A 921 -26.19 -10.96 13.14
C ALA A 921 -26.34 -12.48 13.28
N PRO A 922 -26.32 -13.30 12.20
CA PRO A 922 -26.48 -14.75 12.33
C PRO A 922 -25.38 -15.41 13.15
N PHE A 923 -24.13 -15.01 12.93
CA PHE A 923 -22.96 -15.53 13.64
C PHE A 923 -22.96 -15.13 15.11
N LEU A 924 -23.23 -13.84 15.38
CA LEU A 924 -23.30 -13.31 16.76
C LEU A 924 -24.44 -13.96 17.54
N ALA A 925 -25.59 -14.19 16.93
CA ALA A 925 -26.73 -14.87 17.58
C ALA A 925 -26.37 -16.30 18.01
N HIS A 926 -25.59 -17.02 17.18
CA HIS A 926 -25.11 -18.36 17.53
C HIS A 926 -24.17 -18.33 18.73
N GLU A 927 -23.19 -17.43 18.75
CA GLU A 927 -22.21 -17.30 19.85
C GLU A 927 -22.85 -16.84 21.17
N LEU A 928 -23.81 -15.93 21.13
CA LEU A 928 -24.53 -15.48 22.33
C LEU A 928 -25.40 -16.61 22.95
N LYS A 929 -25.96 -17.52 22.11
CA LYS A 929 -26.70 -18.72 22.61
C LYS A 929 -25.75 -19.69 23.29
N LEU A 930 -24.58 -19.95 22.73
CA LEU A 930 -23.57 -20.82 23.32
C LEU A 930 -23.07 -20.28 24.66
N ALA A 931 -22.81 -18.99 24.78
CA ALA A 931 -22.39 -18.35 26.02
C ALA A 931 -23.46 -18.44 27.15
N LYS A 932 -24.75 -18.32 26.80
CA LYS A 932 -25.87 -18.49 27.77
C LYS A 932 -26.07 -19.96 28.16
N GLY A 933 -25.83 -20.91 27.27
CA GLY A 933 -25.92 -22.35 27.53
C GLY A 933 -24.86 -22.86 28.51
N SER A 934 -23.63 -22.39 28.37
CA SER A 934 -22.49 -22.72 29.25
C SER A 934 -22.71 -22.24 30.71
N LYS A 935 -23.37 -21.10 30.91
CA LYS A 935 -23.73 -20.62 32.28
C LYS A 935 -24.76 -21.50 32.99
N LYS A 936 -25.68 -22.17 32.24
CA LYS A 936 -26.67 -23.08 32.80
C LYS A 936 -26.09 -24.44 33.24
N GLY A 937 -24.98 -24.86 32.62
CA GLY A 937 -24.29 -26.10 32.97
C GLY A 937 -23.33 -25.99 34.16
N LYS A 938 -22.92 -24.78 34.55
CA LYS A 938 -22.04 -24.51 35.71
C LYS A 938 -22.83 -24.22 37.01
N LYS A 939 -24.17 -24.12 36.99
CA LYS A 939 -25.07 -24.10 38.16
C LYS A 939 -25.59 -25.50 38.40
#